data_1f44cb026ae2c2f010a9a63ab46dafd0
#
_entry.id   1f44cb026ae2c2f010a9a63ab46dafd0
#
_cell.length_a   1.000
_cell.length_b   1.000
_cell.length_c   1.000
_cell.angle_alpha   90.00
_cell.angle_beta   90.00
_cell.angle_gamma   90.00
#
_symmetry.space_group_name_H-M   'P 1'
#
loop_
_entity.id
_entity.type
_entity.pdbx_description
1 polymer ?
#
loop_
_entity_poly.entity_id
_entity_poly.type
_entity_poly.pdbx_seq_one_letter_code
_entity_poly.pdbx_strand_id
1 'polypeptide(L)'
;MDKTISFLIVFCGCFSVVFSQSVKMVYDKTSPQENYAVERLEKVLTSKGYVIGNTKKGIIISLSINAKQLEEEAYSIRADNKKITVTGGSKRGTIYGCLSLVEDLRNGNKLEKIKSRSEKPHYQLRAIKFDLPWDTYRHSDALDLHYETCKDLNYWKAFLDMMVENRLNSLSLWNLHPYTFMIKPKNFPEASPFTDTQLNEWQTLFHGIFRMAKERAIDIYIIPFNIFVSAEFSKAHNVNMDNLQHDFFVKGDTSELVKNYTRECVAQMLKEYPEITGMGLTLGEGMGGMSPQERELWMNQTIIEGMRLAGRKLKLIHRIPFSSTTGSLSVTSIETEKLTRKEIDAQGNLSFLQPPIFADLKYNWSHAHSTPTLVKVHGGKLYDTYFKPEPKNYKITWTARNEDFFCLRWGVPGFIRAHIATNNQSYVGGYMIGSETYIPAKDYFTKPDIAHNWKFAFERQWLFYKLWGRLLYNPQTPDAIFQAEFINRYGNEGKNLLKAFSLVGTTPLRLGSLFDFTMDLTLYSEGFMALDDKVKRVEYISVDRIIHQPVTDPDYISVETYVKAIAEGSSFASIKVTPPVLIGMLERDCNEALSLVKNINTSVNTALSFEVADVKAWANMGLHFAEKLKGAVALQTYRTKGGKENKQDAIRHLENALKYWDELVSITSAIYNEMPLVHYSEQNGVRSEENKHLTFHWKKIRPDVAKDIEIAKNATFEREGTRNN
;
A
#
# COMPACT_ATOMS: atom_id res chain seq x y z
N MET A 1 20.15 -29.78 80.88
CA MET A 1 19.54 -28.43 80.92
C MET A 1 19.92 -27.69 79.64
N ASP A 2 19.16 -27.96 78.61
CA ASP A 2 19.37 -27.30 77.29
C ASP A 2 18.19 -26.33 77.08
N LYS A 3 18.54 -25.06 76.90
CA LYS A 3 17.58 -23.99 76.57
C LYS A 3 17.55 -23.81 75.04
N THR A 4 16.47 -24.32 74.45
CA THR A 4 16.17 -24.04 73.06
C THR A 4 15.48 -22.68 72.98
N ILE A 5 16.13 -21.70 72.31
CA ILE A 5 15.56 -20.39 72.00
C ILE A 5 14.90 -20.48 70.64
N SER A 6 13.55 -20.44 70.57
CA SER A 6 12.77 -20.34 69.37
C SER A 6 12.74 -18.89 68.89
N PHE A 7 13.35 -18.61 67.71
CA PHE A 7 13.23 -17.34 67.01
C PHE A 7 11.95 -17.32 66.18
N LEU A 8 10.98 -16.51 66.60
CA LEU A 8 9.76 -16.27 65.84
C LEU A 8 10.07 -15.17 64.80
N ILE A 9 10.22 -15.56 63.51
CA ILE A 9 10.35 -14.61 62.39
C ILE A 9 8.93 -14.14 62.05
N VAL A 10 8.58 -12.93 62.43
CA VAL A 10 7.37 -12.26 61.96
C VAL A 10 7.62 -11.73 60.55
N PHE A 11 7.05 -12.41 59.57
CA PHE A 11 7.02 -11.95 58.20
C PHE A 11 5.97 -10.81 58.10
N CYS A 12 6.40 -9.55 58.24
CA CYS A 12 5.60 -8.39 57.93
C CYS A 12 5.49 -8.28 56.41
N GLY A 13 4.50 -8.96 55.81
CA GLY A 13 4.12 -8.78 54.40
C GLY A 13 3.54 -7.37 54.26
N CYS A 14 4.37 -6.44 53.78
CA CYS A 14 3.88 -5.17 53.22
C CYS A 14 3.00 -5.47 52.00
N PHE A 15 1.72 -5.71 52.22
CA PHE A 15 0.72 -5.58 51.17
C PHE A 15 0.67 -4.10 50.79
N SER A 16 1.43 -3.73 49.75
CA SER A 16 1.21 -2.47 49.06
C SER A 16 -0.18 -2.55 48.46
N VAL A 17 -1.18 -1.97 49.10
CA VAL A 17 -2.50 -1.73 48.52
C VAL A 17 -2.28 -0.79 47.35
N VAL A 18 -2.09 -1.35 46.14
CA VAL A 18 -2.12 -0.57 44.93
C VAL A 18 -3.54 -0.04 44.79
N PHE A 19 -3.77 1.20 45.25
CA PHE A 19 -5.02 1.89 45.00
C PHE A 19 -5.16 2.02 43.47
N SER A 20 -5.92 1.13 42.89
CA SER A 20 -6.28 1.20 41.46
C SER A 20 -7.08 2.49 41.27
N GLN A 21 -6.52 3.37 40.41
CA GLN A 21 -7.14 4.66 40.15
C GLN A 21 -8.35 4.46 39.24
N SER A 22 -9.48 5.07 39.62
CA SER A 22 -10.70 4.93 38.83
C SER A 22 -10.82 5.98 37.75
N VAL A 23 -11.42 5.60 36.62
CA VAL A 23 -11.67 6.46 35.47
C VAL A 23 -13.16 6.45 35.12
N LYS A 24 -13.74 7.66 34.98
CA LYS A 24 -15.10 7.85 34.51
C LYS A 24 -15.08 8.37 33.09
N MET A 25 -15.78 7.67 32.20
CA MET A 25 -16.00 8.12 30.84
C MET A 25 -17.28 8.94 30.70
N VAL A 26 -17.23 10.07 30.00
CA VAL A 26 -18.38 10.95 29.71
C VAL A 26 -18.42 11.19 28.21
N TYR A 27 -19.43 10.62 27.54
CA TYR A 27 -19.55 10.65 26.09
C TYR A 27 -20.99 10.38 25.63
N ASP A 28 -21.30 10.61 24.37
CA ASP A 28 -22.58 10.28 23.75
C ASP A 28 -22.71 8.77 23.48
N LYS A 29 -23.40 8.06 24.38
CA LYS A 29 -23.61 6.61 24.28
C LYS A 29 -24.48 6.19 23.09
N THR A 30 -25.18 7.12 22.45
CA THR A 30 -25.97 6.83 21.24
C THR A 30 -25.11 6.87 19.97
N SER A 31 -23.88 7.39 20.05
CA SER A 31 -22.93 7.49 18.96
C SER A 31 -22.11 6.20 18.80
N PRO A 32 -22.27 5.44 17.72
CA PRO A 32 -21.44 4.26 17.44
C PRO A 32 -19.94 4.59 17.41
N GLN A 33 -19.57 5.76 16.90
CA GLN A 33 -18.18 6.20 16.80
C GLN A 33 -17.56 6.48 18.18
N GLU A 34 -18.32 7.14 19.07
CA GLU A 34 -17.82 7.40 20.42
C GLU A 34 -17.80 6.10 21.24
N ASN A 35 -18.78 5.20 21.09
CA ASN A 35 -18.74 3.87 21.67
C ASN A 35 -17.48 3.11 21.26
N TYR A 36 -17.16 3.09 19.96
CA TYR A 36 -15.93 2.48 19.45
C TYR A 36 -14.67 3.09 20.10
N ALA A 37 -14.58 4.42 20.12
CA ALA A 37 -13.42 5.13 20.68
C ALA A 37 -13.23 4.82 22.18
N VAL A 38 -14.33 4.80 22.93
CA VAL A 38 -14.34 4.51 24.37
C VAL A 38 -13.97 3.06 24.64
N GLU A 39 -14.52 2.10 23.90
CA GLU A 39 -14.16 0.67 24.03
C GLU A 39 -12.66 0.45 23.87
N ARG A 40 -12.04 1.10 22.86
CA ARG A 40 -10.58 1.01 22.65
C ARG A 40 -9.79 1.59 23.82
N LEU A 41 -10.26 2.72 24.36
CA LEU A 41 -9.60 3.38 25.48
C LEU A 41 -9.77 2.58 26.78
N GLU A 42 -10.98 2.11 27.10
CA GLU A 42 -11.27 1.29 28.29
C GLU A 42 -10.45 0.00 28.32
N LYS A 43 -10.30 -0.66 27.15
CA LYS A 43 -9.47 -1.86 27.04
C LYS A 43 -8.02 -1.61 27.47
N VAL A 44 -7.43 -0.50 27.03
CA VAL A 44 -6.05 -0.15 27.40
C VAL A 44 -5.96 0.32 28.84
N LEU A 45 -6.89 1.14 29.31
CA LEU A 45 -6.96 1.56 30.71
C LEU A 45 -7.01 0.36 31.66
N THR A 46 -7.90 -0.59 31.40
CA THR A 46 -8.02 -1.82 32.21
C THR A 46 -6.72 -2.62 32.19
N SER A 47 -6.07 -2.78 31.04
CA SER A 47 -4.78 -3.48 30.94
C SER A 47 -3.64 -2.79 31.70
N LYS A 48 -3.77 -1.47 31.95
CA LYS A 48 -2.82 -0.67 32.75
C LYS A 48 -3.21 -0.55 34.21
N GLY A 49 -4.23 -1.28 34.66
CA GLY A 49 -4.66 -1.35 36.06
C GLY A 49 -5.61 -0.23 36.49
N TYR A 50 -6.17 0.55 35.57
CA TYR A 50 -7.25 1.49 35.93
C TYR A 50 -8.59 0.78 36.04
N VAL A 51 -9.44 1.22 36.96
CA VAL A 51 -10.81 0.71 37.14
C VAL A 51 -11.79 1.65 36.46
N ILE A 52 -12.56 1.13 35.52
CA ILE A 52 -13.62 1.90 34.85
C ILE A 52 -14.84 1.92 35.74
N GLY A 53 -15.33 3.12 36.08
CA GLY A 53 -16.50 3.24 36.96
C GLY A 53 -16.83 4.67 37.40
N ASN A 54 -17.89 4.79 38.18
CA ASN A 54 -18.43 6.07 38.57
C ASN A 54 -17.95 6.41 40.03
N THR A 55 -16.78 7.04 40.13
CA THR A 55 -16.24 7.43 41.43
C THR A 55 -16.10 8.94 41.58
N LYS A 56 -16.33 9.46 42.81
CA LYS A 56 -16.19 10.89 43.11
C LYS A 56 -14.74 11.40 43.13
N LYS A 57 -13.75 10.49 43.18
CA LYS A 57 -12.30 10.84 43.31
C LYS A 57 -11.43 10.43 42.11
N GLY A 58 -12.00 9.85 41.06
CA GLY A 58 -11.29 9.35 39.89
C GLY A 58 -10.95 10.43 38.85
N ILE A 59 -10.26 10.01 37.80
CA ILE A 59 -10.03 10.83 36.59
C ILE A 59 -11.29 10.80 35.72
N ILE A 60 -11.67 11.95 35.17
CA ILE A 60 -12.78 12.07 34.23
C ILE A 60 -12.20 12.24 32.84
N ILE A 61 -12.56 11.37 31.92
CA ILE A 61 -12.27 11.54 30.50
C ILE A 61 -13.59 11.88 29.78
N SER A 62 -13.66 13.07 29.18
CA SER A 62 -14.87 13.56 28.51
C SER A 62 -14.60 13.73 27.01
N LEU A 63 -15.56 13.30 26.19
CA LEU A 63 -15.53 13.48 24.73
C LEU A 63 -16.47 14.63 24.36
N SER A 64 -16.08 15.42 23.36
CA SER A 64 -16.88 16.53 22.83
C SER A 64 -16.54 16.79 21.36
N ILE A 65 -17.43 17.50 20.66
CA ILE A 65 -17.24 17.93 19.29
C ILE A 65 -17.32 19.44 19.23
N ASN A 66 -16.39 20.07 18.50
CA ASN A 66 -16.39 21.49 18.23
C ASN A 66 -16.01 21.80 16.77
N ALA A 67 -16.96 21.63 15.86
CA ALA A 67 -16.80 21.88 14.43
C ALA A 67 -16.59 23.37 14.07
N LYS A 68 -16.81 24.31 15.03
CA LYS A 68 -16.55 25.74 14.78
C LYS A 68 -15.09 26.13 14.96
N GLN A 69 -14.34 25.38 15.77
CA GLN A 69 -12.95 25.70 16.11
C GLN A 69 -11.93 24.72 15.54
N LEU A 70 -12.36 23.52 15.19
CA LEU A 70 -11.48 22.46 14.69
C LEU A 70 -11.94 22.00 13.31
N GLU A 71 -10.97 21.74 12.43
CA GLU A 71 -11.19 21.05 11.17
C GLU A 71 -11.79 19.66 11.41
N GLU A 72 -12.48 19.07 10.43
CA GLU A 72 -13.28 17.85 10.58
C GLU A 72 -12.53 16.72 11.30
N GLU A 73 -11.28 16.48 10.94
CA GLU A 73 -10.49 15.37 11.50
C GLU A 73 -9.46 15.81 12.55
N ALA A 74 -9.43 17.11 12.85
CA ALA A 74 -8.59 17.64 13.93
C ALA A 74 -9.13 17.25 15.29
N TYR A 75 -8.23 17.16 16.25
CA TYR A 75 -8.59 16.98 17.66
C TYR A 75 -7.70 17.81 18.59
N SER A 76 -8.21 18.07 19.78
CA SER A 76 -7.44 18.58 20.90
C SER A 76 -7.64 17.71 22.14
N ILE A 77 -6.58 17.51 22.90
CA ILE A 77 -6.57 16.89 24.20
C ILE A 77 -6.20 18.00 25.20
N ARG A 78 -7.08 18.30 26.14
CA ARG A 78 -6.80 19.18 27.26
C ARG A 78 -6.75 18.33 28.53
N ALA A 79 -5.62 18.33 29.20
CA ALA A 79 -5.43 17.65 30.46
C ALA A 79 -5.26 18.70 31.57
N ASP A 80 -6.14 18.63 32.58
CA ASP A 80 -6.15 19.49 33.75
C ASP A 80 -6.44 18.66 34.99
N ASN A 81 -5.41 18.46 35.85
CA ASN A 81 -5.45 17.66 37.06
C ASN A 81 -6.11 16.28 36.85
N LYS A 82 -7.38 16.14 37.24
CA LYS A 82 -8.17 14.90 37.15
C LYS A 82 -9.17 14.90 35.97
N LYS A 83 -9.07 15.84 35.06
CA LYS A 83 -9.98 15.93 33.92
C LYS A 83 -9.17 15.92 32.64
N ILE A 84 -9.49 14.99 31.74
CA ILE A 84 -8.98 14.94 30.37
C ILE A 84 -10.18 15.18 29.44
N THR A 85 -10.10 16.19 28.60
CA THR A 85 -11.13 16.46 27.60
C THR A 85 -10.54 16.20 26.22
N VAL A 86 -11.17 15.32 25.46
CA VAL A 86 -10.89 15.07 24.05
C VAL A 86 -11.96 15.78 23.23
N THR A 87 -11.56 16.78 22.45
CA THR A 87 -12.46 17.52 21.58
C THR A 87 -12.06 17.26 20.13
N GLY A 88 -12.97 16.70 19.32
CA GLY A 88 -12.81 16.53 17.89
C GLY A 88 -13.51 17.60 17.09
N GLY A 89 -13.07 17.89 15.86
CA GLY A 89 -13.83 18.69 14.92
C GLY A 89 -15.08 17.93 14.40
N SER A 90 -15.02 16.60 14.44
CA SER A 90 -16.13 15.68 14.14
C SER A 90 -16.01 14.41 14.99
N LYS A 91 -16.90 13.44 14.78
CA LYS A 91 -16.79 12.10 15.39
C LYS A 91 -15.44 11.43 15.07
N ARG A 92 -14.92 11.60 13.83
CA ARG A 92 -13.61 11.08 13.41
C ARG A 92 -12.47 11.71 14.21
N GLY A 93 -12.47 13.03 14.37
CA GLY A 93 -11.49 13.72 15.19
C GLY A 93 -11.53 13.24 16.65
N THR A 94 -12.72 12.98 17.21
CA THR A 94 -12.87 12.42 18.56
C THR A 94 -12.25 11.03 18.67
N ILE A 95 -12.48 10.14 17.68
CA ILE A 95 -11.81 8.82 17.63
C ILE A 95 -10.30 8.99 17.64
N TYR A 96 -9.75 9.87 16.81
CA TYR A 96 -8.30 10.06 16.71
C TYR A 96 -7.70 10.61 18.00
N GLY A 97 -8.40 11.51 18.69
CA GLY A 97 -7.99 11.97 20.03
C GLY A 97 -7.97 10.85 21.06
N CYS A 98 -8.99 9.99 21.10
CA CYS A 98 -9.00 8.82 21.98
C CYS A 98 -7.89 7.83 21.63
N LEU A 99 -7.67 7.55 20.35
CA LEU A 99 -6.58 6.66 19.92
C LEU A 99 -5.20 7.26 20.21
N SER A 100 -5.08 8.58 20.29
CA SER A 100 -3.85 9.25 20.73
C SER A 100 -3.60 9.01 22.24
N LEU A 101 -4.65 9.01 23.07
CA LEU A 101 -4.54 8.60 24.47
C LEU A 101 -4.20 7.10 24.62
N VAL A 102 -4.80 6.25 23.79
CA VAL A 102 -4.47 4.81 23.73
C VAL A 102 -2.99 4.61 23.45
N GLU A 103 -2.44 5.34 22.47
CA GLU A 103 -1.02 5.28 22.12
C GLU A 103 -0.12 5.74 23.27
N ASP A 104 -0.45 6.86 23.92
CA ASP A 104 0.26 7.33 25.11
C ASP A 104 0.33 6.26 26.20
N LEU A 105 -0.80 5.65 26.52
CA LEU A 105 -0.89 4.62 27.56
C LEU A 105 -0.12 3.34 27.18
N ARG A 106 -0.19 2.93 25.93
CA ARG A 106 0.62 1.80 25.40
C ARG A 106 2.11 2.07 25.53
N ASN A 107 2.53 3.30 25.25
CA ASN A 107 3.92 3.76 25.36
C ASN A 107 4.38 4.04 26.81
N GLY A 108 3.59 3.62 27.80
CA GLY A 108 3.97 3.68 29.23
C GLY A 108 3.66 4.98 29.92
N ASN A 109 3.03 5.95 29.26
CA ASN A 109 2.57 7.17 29.92
C ASN A 109 1.40 6.85 30.89
N LYS A 110 1.38 7.54 32.02
CA LYS A 110 0.24 7.48 32.96
C LYS A 110 -0.75 8.58 32.63
N LEU A 111 -2.04 8.38 32.93
CA LEU A 111 -3.08 9.40 32.67
C LEU A 111 -2.76 10.75 33.33
N GLU A 112 -2.18 10.75 34.50
CA GLU A 112 -1.79 11.97 35.22
C GLU A 112 -0.65 12.75 34.59
N LYS A 113 0.03 12.13 33.63
CA LYS A 113 1.16 12.74 32.90
C LYS A 113 0.81 13.11 31.47
N ILE A 114 -0.44 12.92 31.05
CA ILE A 114 -0.90 13.32 29.72
C ILE A 114 -0.73 14.82 29.56
N LYS A 115 -0.13 15.22 28.43
CA LYS A 115 0.07 16.61 28.06
C LYS A 115 -1.04 17.09 27.14
N SER A 116 -1.48 18.33 27.32
CA SER A 116 -2.39 18.99 26.39
C SER A 116 -1.72 19.17 25.03
N ARG A 117 -2.47 18.87 23.98
CA ARG A 117 -2.00 18.99 22.58
C ARG A 117 -3.15 19.06 21.60
N SER A 118 -2.87 19.50 20.40
CA SER A 118 -3.79 19.47 19.28
C SER A 118 -3.08 18.94 18.06
N GLU A 119 -3.78 18.15 17.24
CA GLU A 119 -3.29 17.66 15.96
C GLU A 119 -4.38 17.80 14.90
N LYS A 120 -3.96 17.95 13.64
CA LYS A 120 -4.84 18.00 12.49
C LYS A 120 -4.23 17.23 11.31
N PRO A 121 -5.06 16.75 10.38
CA PRO A 121 -4.56 16.03 9.23
C PRO A 121 -3.78 16.96 8.29
N HIS A 122 -2.69 16.44 7.74
CA HIS A 122 -1.96 17.09 6.66
C HIS A 122 -2.71 16.92 5.34
N TYR A 123 -3.19 15.70 5.04
CA TYR A 123 -4.00 15.40 3.88
C TYR A 123 -5.43 15.02 4.24
N GLN A 124 -6.38 15.40 3.38
CA GLN A 124 -7.81 15.10 3.55
C GLN A 124 -8.14 13.64 3.21
N LEU A 125 -7.53 13.07 2.15
CA LEU A 125 -7.71 11.68 1.75
C LEU A 125 -6.47 10.86 2.11
N ARG A 126 -6.66 9.84 2.94
CA ARG A 126 -5.66 8.85 3.30
C ARG A 126 -6.29 7.48 3.12
N ALA A 127 -6.38 7.09 1.85
CA ALA A 127 -7.17 5.93 1.44
C ALA A 127 -6.32 4.67 1.27
N ILE A 128 -6.98 3.52 1.43
CA ILE A 128 -6.47 2.24 0.95
C ILE A 128 -7.20 1.86 -0.32
N LYS A 129 -6.43 1.48 -1.35
CA LYS A 129 -6.94 0.79 -2.53
C LYS A 129 -7.03 -0.70 -2.21
N PHE A 130 -8.22 -1.25 -2.30
CA PHE A 130 -8.48 -2.65 -2.04
C PHE A 130 -9.25 -3.27 -3.21
N ASP A 131 -8.58 -4.12 -3.98
CA ASP A 131 -9.23 -4.89 -5.03
C ASP A 131 -9.91 -6.11 -4.40
N LEU A 132 -11.22 -6.23 -4.64
CA LEU A 132 -12.00 -7.36 -4.15
C LEU A 132 -11.68 -8.61 -4.96
N PRO A 133 -11.48 -9.77 -4.32
CA PRO A 133 -11.00 -10.97 -4.99
C PRO A 133 -12.07 -11.70 -5.81
N TRP A 134 -13.32 -11.24 -5.80
CA TRP A 134 -14.44 -11.94 -6.41
C TRP A 134 -14.56 -11.58 -7.88
N ASP A 135 -14.21 -12.51 -8.75
CA ASP A 135 -14.25 -12.38 -10.20
C ASP A 135 -13.55 -11.08 -10.69
N THR A 136 -12.27 -11.00 -10.44
CA THR A 136 -11.45 -9.84 -10.80
C THR A 136 -10.86 -9.99 -12.21
N TYR A 137 -10.40 -8.89 -12.78
CA TYR A 137 -9.74 -8.86 -14.09
C TYR A 137 -8.35 -9.54 -14.12
N ARG A 138 -7.85 -9.97 -12.97
CA ARG A 138 -6.57 -10.67 -12.82
C ARG A 138 -6.78 -12.01 -12.16
N HIS A 139 -6.58 -13.07 -12.91
CA HIS A 139 -6.68 -14.43 -12.43
C HIS A 139 -5.29 -14.95 -12.04
N SER A 140 -5.17 -15.45 -10.82
CA SER A 140 -3.96 -16.13 -10.34
C SER A 140 -4.31 -17.08 -9.21
N ASP A 141 -3.48 -18.10 -8.99
CA ASP A 141 -3.65 -19.04 -7.88
C ASP A 141 -3.62 -18.33 -6.52
N ALA A 142 -2.95 -17.17 -6.43
CA ALA A 142 -2.92 -16.37 -5.22
C ALA A 142 -4.29 -15.77 -4.89
N LEU A 143 -5.12 -15.48 -5.89
CA LEU A 143 -6.46 -14.90 -5.72
C LEU A 143 -7.37 -15.82 -4.93
N ASP A 144 -7.37 -17.12 -5.26
CA ASP A 144 -8.21 -18.12 -4.61
C ASP A 144 -7.89 -18.24 -3.12
N LEU A 145 -6.66 -17.98 -2.73
CA LEU A 145 -6.22 -18.01 -1.32
C LEU A 145 -6.86 -16.88 -0.48
N HIS A 146 -7.35 -15.81 -1.12
CA HIS A 146 -7.93 -14.65 -0.43
C HIS A 146 -9.45 -14.67 -0.40
N TYR A 147 -10.07 -15.39 -1.31
CA TYR A 147 -11.50 -15.37 -1.57
C TYR A 147 -12.33 -15.59 -0.30
N GLU A 148 -12.12 -16.70 0.39
CA GLU A 148 -12.87 -17.02 1.62
C GLU A 148 -12.49 -16.13 2.80
N THR A 149 -11.22 -15.70 2.89
CA THR A 149 -10.79 -14.77 3.95
C THR A 149 -11.49 -13.41 3.81
N CYS A 150 -11.67 -12.93 2.60
CA CYS A 150 -12.39 -11.65 2.35
C CYS A 150 -13.92 -11.77 2.57
N LYS A 151 -14.49 -12.97 2.70
CA LYS A 151 -15.88 -13.18 3.15
C LYS A 151 -16.02 -13.18 4.67
N ASP A 152 -14.92 -13.32 5.43
CA ASP A 152 -14.95 -13.32 6.89
C ASP A 152 -15.04 -11.88 7.44
N LEU A 153 -16.16 -11.54 8.09
CA LEU A 153 -16.33 -10.23 8.76
C LEU A 153 -15.29 -9.98 9.87
N ASN A 154 -14.67 -11.00 10.45
CA ASN A 154 -13.57 -10.83 11.39
C ASN A 154 -12.31 -10.28 10.72
N TYR A 155 -12.05 -10.66 9.46
CA TYR A 155 -10.99 -10.06 8.67
C TYR A 155 -11.23 -8.55 8.50
N TRP A 156 -12.43 -8.17 8.05
CA TRP A 156 -12.76 -6.76 7.85
C TRP A 156 -12.75 -5.95 9.13
N LYS A 157 -13.23 -6.55 10.24
CA LYS A 157 -13.13 -5.90 11.55
C LYS A 157 -11.68 -5.59 11.91
N ALA A 158 -10.78 -6.55 11.78
CA ALA A 158 -9.36 -6.37 12.07
C ALA A 158 -8.69 -5.38 11.10
N PHE A 159 -9.03 -5.44 9.80
CA PHE A 159 -8.49 -4.54 8.79
C PHE A 159 -8.92 -3.08 9.01
N LEU A 160 -10.20 -2.84 9.29
CA LEU A 160 -10.73 -1.52 9.59
C LEU A 160 -10.20 -0.98 10.94
N ASP A 161 -9.98 -1.84 11.94
CA ASP A 161 -9.30 -1.47 13.18
C ASP A 161 -7.86 -0.99 12.90
N MET A 162 -7.11 -1.72 12.08
CA MET A 162 -5.78 -1.32 11.64
C MET A 162 -5.79 0.03 10.91
N MET A 163 -6.75 0.24 10.00
CA MET A 163 -6.88 1.50 9.27
C MET A 163 -7.07 2.70 10.20
N VAL A 164 -8.07 2.65 11.07
CA VAL A 164 -8.40 3.79 11.96
C VAL A 164 -7.32 4.04 13.01
N GLU A 165 -6.69 2.99 13.54
CA GLU A 165 -5.57 3.13 14.49
C GLU A 165 -4.38 3.86 13.84
N ASN A 166 -4.17 3.67 12.54
CA ASN A 166 -3.12 4.35 11.79
C ASN A 166 -3.58 5.65 11.09
N ARG A 167 -4.78 6.16 11.40
CA ARG A 167 -5.32 7.41 10.82
C ARG A 167 -5.63 7.33 9.31
N LEU A 168 -5.73 6.14 8.74
CA LEU A 168 -6.29 5.93 7.40
C LEU A 168 -7.80 6.13 7.48
N ASN A 169 -8.36 6.97 6.61
CA ASN A 169 -9.73 7.45 6.75
C ASN A 169 -10.69 7.00 5.66
N SER A 170 -10.19 6.34 4.62
CA SER A 170 -10.99 5.94 3.47
C SER A 170 -10.60 4.56 2.97
N LEU A 171 -11.59 3.73 2.65
CA LEU A 171 -11.43 2.44 2.01
C LEU A 171 -12.09 2.49 0.63
N SER A 172 -11.31 2.34 -0.43
CA SER A 172 -11.83 2.20 -1.78
C SER A 172 -11.85 0.73 -2.18
N LEU A 173 -13.04 0.22 -2.49
CA LEU A 173 -13.28 -1.15 -2.92
C LEU A 173 -13.40 -1.18 -4.44
N TRP A 174 -12.51 -1.91 -5.07
CA TRP A 174 -12.40 -2.03 -6.52
C TRP A 174 -12.87 -3.39 -6.99
N ASN A 175 -13.72 -3.41 -8.01
CA ASN A 175 -14.16 -4.63 -8.68
C ASN A 175 -14.66 -4.27 -10.09
N LEU A 176 -14.64 -5.21 -11.02
CA LEU A 176 -15.10 -4.95 -12.39
C LEU A 176 -16.56 -4.59 -12.44
N HIS A 177 -17.42 -5.35 -11.74
CA HIS A 177 -18.87 -5.13 -11.70
C HIS A 177 -19.43 -5.43 -10.29
N PRO A 178 -19.20 -4.54 -9.29
CA PRO A 178 -19.55 -4.80 -7.90
C PRO A 178 -21.05 -5.01 -7.67
N TYR A 179 -21.88 -4.47 -8.55
CA TYR A 179 -23.35 -4.51 -8.42
C TYR A 179 -23.89 -5.94 -8.38
N THR A 180 -23.27 -6.89 -9.10
CA THR A 180 -23.64 -8.31 -9.12
C THR A 180 -23.74 -8.90 -7.72
N PHE A 181 -22.81 -8.53 -6.84
CA PHE A 181 -22.73 -9.05 -5.46
C PHE A 181 -23.55 -8.24 -4.45
N MET A 182 -24.05 -7.07 -4.82
CA MET A 182 -24.64 -6.13 -3.86
C MET A 182 -26.14 -5.98 -4.01
N ILE A 183 -26.67 -6.06 -5.25
CA ILE A 183 -28.09 -5.77 -5.52
C ILE A 183 -28.69 -6.76 -6.52
N LYS A 184 -30.02 -6.84 -6.50
CA LYS A 184 -30.82 -7.37 -7.58
C LYS A 184 -31.49 -6.19 -8.28
N PRO A 185 -31.08 -5.83 -9.51
CA PRO A 185 -31.65 -4.66 -10.21
C PRO A 185 -33.16 -4.80 -10.40
N LYS A 186 -33.91 -3.76 -10.04
CA LYS A 186 -35.37 -3.84 -10.00
C LYS A 186 -36.01 -3.97 -11.37
N ASN A 187 -35.49 -3.23 -12.36
CA ASN A 187 -35.99 -3.28 -13.73
C ASN A 187 -35.32 -4.35 -14.59
N PHE A 188 -34.27 -5.00 -14.08
CA PHE A 188 -33.51 -6.05 -14.74
C PHE A 188 -33.25 -7.22 -13.77
N PRO A 189 -34.28 -7.82 -13.18
CA PRO A 189 -34.13 -8.87 -12.17
C PRO A 189 -33.40 -10.12 -12.69
N GLU A 190 -33.47 -10.36 -14.01
CA GLU A 190 -32.75 -11.40 -14.73
C GLU A 190 -31.22 -11.22 -14.70
N ALA A 191 -30.75 -10.03 -14.38
CA ALA A 191 -29.30 -9.74 -14.28
C ALA A 191 -28.64 -10.39 -13.07
N SER A 192 -29.40 -10.89 -12.10
CA SER A 192 -28.84 -11.52 -10.92
C SER A 192 -28.44 -12.98 -11.18
N PRO A 193 -27.18 -13.39 -11.00
CA PRO A 193 -26.74 -14.79 -11.09
C PRO A 193 -27.13 -15.61 -9.85
N PHE A 194 -27.55 -14.95 -8.78
CA PHE A 194 -27.77 -15.55 -7.47
C PHE A 194 -29.24 -15.79 -7.17
N THR A 195 -29.53 -16.87 -6.46
CA THR A 195 -30.80 -17.01 -5.74
C THR A 195 -30.90 -15.93 -4.66
N ASP A 196 -32.14 -15.64 -4.22
CA ASP A 196 -32.32 -14.61 -3.16
C ASP A 196 -31.55 -14.97 -1.86
N THR A 197 -31.41 -16.24 -1.54
CA THR A 197 -30.60 -16.70 -0.38
C THR A 197 -29.12 -16.38 -0.57
N GLN A 198 -28.54 -16.74 -1.71
CA GLN A 198 -27.14 -16.46 -2.00
C GLN A 198 -26.84 -14.94 -2.06
N LEU A 199 -27.74 -14.18 -2.68
CA LEU A 199 -27.59 -12.72 -2.71
C LEU A 199 -27.66 -12.11 -1.30
N ASN A 200 -28.56 -12.62 -0.45
CA ASN A 200 -28.68 -12.16 0.93
C ASN A 200 -27.38 -12.43 1.76
N GLU A 201 -26.65 -13.51 1.50
CA GLU A 201 -25.34 -13.77 2.11
C GLU A 201 -24.33 -12.68 1.71
N TRP A 202 -24.24 -12.32 0.43
CA TRP A 202 -23.41 -11.23 -0.05
C TRP A 202 -23.82 -9.87 0.54
N GLN A 203 -25.11 -9.58 0.55
CA GLN A 203 -25.63 -8.34 1.14
C GLN A 203 -25.30 -8.24 2.63
N THR A 204 -25.42 -9.35 3.37
CA THR A 204 -25.04 -9.42 4.79
C THR A 204 -23.55 -9.08 4.99
N LEU A 205 -22.69 -9.59 4.12
CA LEU A 205 -21.26 -9.26 4.14
C LEU A 205 -21.03 -7.75 3.92
N PHE A 206 -21.59 -7.17 2.85
CA PHE A 206 -21.38 -5.75 2.53
C PHE A 206 -21.98 -4.82 3.58
N HIS A 207 -23.19 -5.10 4.06
CA HIS A 207 -23.77 -4.35 5.19
C HIS A 207 -22.91 -4.44 6.46
N GLY A 208 -22.35 -5.61 6.73
CA GLY A 208 -21.43 -5.81 7.84
C GLY A 208 -20.17 -4.95 7.72
N ILE A 209 -19.52 -4.97 6.56
CA ILE A 209 -18.32 -4.16 6.27
C ILE A 209 -18.62 -2.66 6.43
N PHE A 210 -19.69 -2.19 5.78
CA PHE A 210 -20.00 -0.75 5.76
C PHE A 210 -20.43 -0.21 7.12
N ARG A 211 -21.21 -1.01 7.88
CA ARG A 211 -21.54 -0.67 9.27
C ARG A 211 -20.27 -0.53 10.13
N MET A 212 -19.36 -1.51 10.06
CA MET A 212 -18.11 -1.46 10.81
C MET A 212 -17.21 -0.28 10.40
N ALA A 213 -17.21 0.08 9.11
CA ALA A 213 -16.50 1.26 8.63
C ALA A 213 -17.10 2.54 9.20
N LYS A 214 -18.43 2.67 9.19
CA LYS A 214 -19.17 3.80 9.78
C LYS A 214 -18.92 3.96 11.27
N GLU A 215 -18.89 2.86 12.03
CA GLU A 215 -18.55 2.86 13.47
C GLU A 215 -17.15 3.45 13.72
N ARG A 216 -16.22 3.29 12.79
CA ARG A 216 -14.84 3.80 12.81
C ARG A 216 -14.67 5.13 12.10
N ALA A 217 -15.76 5.71 11.61
CA ALA A 217 -15.78 6.91 10.78
C ALA A 217 -14.84 6.81 9.55
N ILE A 218 -14.77 5.64 8.92
CA ILE A 218 -14.04 5.39 7.68
C ILE A 218 -15.00 5.57 6.50
N ASP A 219 -14.60 6.39 5.53
CA ASP A 219 -15.35 6.59 4.29
C ASP A 219 -15.21 5.36 3.37
N ILE A 220 -16.30 4.97 2.73
CA ILE A 220 -16.34 3.88 1.76
C ILE A 220 -16.56 4.44 0.36
N TYR A 221 -15.69 4.06 -0.56
CA TYR A 221 -15.84 4.33 -1.99
C TYR A 221 -15.97 3.03 -2.76
N ILE A 222 -16.96 2.95 -3.65
CA ILE A 222 -17.09 1.84 -4.61
C ILE A 222 -16.56 2.32 -5.94
N ILE A 223 -15.61 1.56 -6.50
CA ILE A 223 -14.92 1.93 -7.74
C ILE A 223 -15.08 0.80 -8.76
N PRO A 224 -16.10 0.89 -9.64
CA PRO A 224 -16.33 -0.06 -10.72
C PRO A 224 -15.38 0.21 -11.89
N PHE A 225 -15.16 -0.81 -12.69
CA PHE A 225 -14.56 -0.65 -14.01
C PHE A 225 -15.63 -0.46 -15.10
N ASN A 226 -15.23 -0.11 -16.29
CA ASN A 226 -16.11 0.14 -17.44
C ASN A 226 -15.88 -0.94 -18.49
N ILE A 227 -16.73 -1.20 -19.32
CA ILE A 227 -18.19 -1.21 -19.35
C ILE A 227 -18.54 -2.67 -19.11
N PHE A 228 -18.96 -3.01 -17.92
CA PHE A 228 -19.29 -4.40 -17.59
C PHE A 228 -20.78 -4.53 -17.24
N VAL A 229 -21.34 -5.67 -17.59
CA VAL A 229 -22.70 -6.10 -17.24
C VAL A 229 -22.64 -7.51 -16.68
N SER A 230 -23.64 -7.93 -15.90
CA SER A 230 -23.69 -9.32 -15.45
C SER A 230 -23.81 -10.27 -16.65
N ALA A 231 -23.29 -11.49 -16.49
CA ALA A 231 -23.39 -12.51 -17.53
C ALA A 231 -24.85 -12.83 -17.90
N GLU A 232 -25.75 -12.82 -16.91
CA GLU A 232 -27.17 -13.06 -17.06
C GLU A 232 -27.87 -11.95 -17.86
N PHE A 233 -27.57 -10.68 -17.54
CA PHE A 233 -28.04 -9.53 -18.32
C PHE A 233 -27.59 -9.63 -19.77
N SER A 234 -26.32 -9.97 -19.97
CA SER A 234 -25.76 -10.14 -21.32
C SER A 234 -26.51 -11.24 -22.11
N LYS A 235 -26.80 -12.39 -21.50
CA LYS A 235 -27.54 -13.48 -22.11
C LYS A 235 -28.95 -13.05 -22.46
N ALA A 236 -29.66 -12.34 -21.56
CA ALA A 236 -31.02 -11.90 -21.77
C ALA A 236 -31.16 -10.87 -22.90
N HIS A 237 -30.12 -10.01 -23.07
CA HIS A 237 -30.18 -8.87 -23.97
C HIS A 237 -29.20 -8.92 -25.15
N ASN A 238 -28.38 -9.97 -25.25
CA ASN A 238 -27.40 -10.18 -26.31
C ASN A 238 -26.39 -9.00 -26.47
N VAL A 239 -25.81 -8.55 -25.34
CA VAL A 239 -24.91 -7.38 -25.28
C VAL A 239 -23.45 -7.71 -24.97
N ASN A 240 -23.01 -8.93 -25.23
CA ASN A 240 -21.60 -9.32 -25.01
C ASN A 240 -20.71 -8.80 -26.13
N MET A 241 -19.68 -8.00 -25.79
CA MET A 241 -18.70 -7.41 -26.72
C MET A 241 -17.32 -8.08 -26.64
N ASP A 242 -17.16 -9.13 -25.86
CA ASP A 242 -15.86 -9.70 -25.52
C ASP A 242 -15.93 -11.23 -25.47
N ASN A 243 -14.83 -11.88 -25.79
CA ASN A 243 -14.66 -13.33 -25.60
C ASN A 243 -14.04 -13.67 -24.23
N LEU A 244 -13.72 -12.68 -23.39
CA LEU A 244 -13.24 -12.90 -22.04
C LEU A 244 -14.38 -13.43 -21.17
N GLN A 245 -14.19 -14.62 -20.64
CA GLN A 245 -15.14 -15.24 -19.74
C GLN A 245 -14.76 -14.93 -18.29
N HIS A 246 -15.60 -14.15 -17.65
CA HIS A 246 -15.66 -14.06 -16.20
C HIS A 246 -16.82 -14.90 -15.69
N ASP A 247 -16.78 -15.29 -14.43
CA ASP A 247 -17.84 -16.14 -13.86
C ASP A 247 -19.16 -15.41 -13.76
N PHE A 248 -19.15 -14.10 -13.46
CA PHE A 248 -20.34 -13.34 -13.13
C PHE A 248 -20.61 -12.13 -14.03
N PHE A 249 -19.70 -11.72 -14.89
CA PHE A 249 -19.90 -10.56 -15.75
C PHE A 249 -19.10 -10.64 -17.05
N VAL A 250 -19.53 -9.85 -18.01
CA VAL A 250 -18.93 -9.77 -19.33
C VAL A 250 -18.83 -8.31 -19.79
N LYS A 251 -18.05 -8.06 -20.81
CA LYS A 251 -17.98 -6.75 -21.45
C LYS A 251 -19.30 -6.40 -22.12
N GLY A 252 -19.91 -5.28 -21.73
CA GLY A 252 -21.09 -4.71 -22.34
C GLY A 252 -20.78 -3.76 -23.50
N ASP A 253 -21.81 -3.47 -24.30
CA ASP A 253 -21.76 -2.43 -25.34
C ASP A 253 -22.06 -1.02 -24.79
N THR A 254 -22.11 -0.02 -25.68
CA THR A 254 -22.41 1.38 -25.31
C THR A 254 -23.85 1.80 -25.58
N SER A 255 -24.78 0.84 -25.74
CA SER A 255 -26.19 1.09 -26.02
C SER A 255 -26.89 1.83 -24.88
N GLU A 256 -28.04 2.47 -25.19
CA GLU A 256 -28.89 3.08 -24.17
C GLU A 256 -29.42 2.05 -23.16
N LEU A 257 -29.57 0.81 -23.56
CA LEU A 257 -29.98 -0.27 -22.66
C LEU A 257 -28.90 -0.50 -21.57
N VAL A 258 -27.62 -0.62 -21.94
CA VAL A 258 -26.51 -0.81 -21.00
C VAL A 258 -26.29 0.45 -20.15
N LYS A 259 -26.49 1.65 -20.72
CA LYS A 259 -26.46 2.88 -19.91
C LYS A 259 -27.57 2.91 -18.86
N ASN A 260 -28.79 2.52 -19.22
CA ASN A 260 -29.94 2.45 -18.30
C ASN A 260 -29.67 1.45 -17.18
N TYR A 261 -29.20 0.26 -17.53
CA TYR A 261 -28.79 -0.77 -16.58
C TYR A 261 -27.74 -0.25 -15.59
N THR A 262 -26.66 0.36 -16.09
CA THR A 262 -25.59 0.90 -15.26
C THR A 262 -26.08 2.01 -14.33
N ARG A 263 -26.92 2.95 -14.84
CA ARG A 263 -27.52 4.01 -14.02
C ARG A 263 -28.38 3.45 -12.89
N GLU A 264 -29.20 2.44 -13.19
CA GLU A 264 -30.03 1.80 -12.19
C GLU A 264 -29.19 1.09 -11.13
N CYS A 265 -28.19 0.32 -11.54
CA CYS A 265 -27.28 -0.37 -10.61
C CYS A 265 -26.61 0.62 -9.64
N VAL A 266 -26.07 1.72 -10.15
CA VAL A 266 -25.46 2.76 -9.32
C VAL A 266 -26.47 3.38 -8.36
N ALA A 267 -27.61 3.83 -8.88
CA ALA A 267 -28.62 4.52 -8.07
C ALA A 267 -29.22 3.59 -7.00
N GLN A 268 -29.53 2.34 -7.35
CA GLN A 268 -30.09 1.37 -6.43
C GLN A 268 -29.10 0.99 -5.34
N MET A 269 -27.85 0.65 -5.71
CA MET A 269 -26.79 0.34 -4.74
C MET A 269 -26.62 1.48 -3.72
N LEU A 270 -26.53 2.73 -4.19
CA LEU A 270 -26.35 3.88 -3.31
C LEU A 270 -27.55 4.14 -2.39
N LYS A 271 -28.77 3.74 -2.80
CA LYS A 271 -29.97 3.80 -1.95
C LYS A 271 -30.03 2.68 -0.92
N GLU A 272 -29.65 1.47 -1.30
CA GLU A 272 -29.71 0.28 -0.44
C GLU A 272 -28.55 0.27 0.58
N TYR A 273 -27.42 0.91 0.27
CA TYR A 273 -26.25 1.03 1.13
C TYR A 273 -25.94 2.50 1.49
N PRO A 274 -26.70 3.10 2.42
CA PRO A 274 -26.51 4.52 2.78
C PRO A 274 -25.18 4.84 3.45
N GLU A 275 -24.42 3.84 3.90
CA GLU A 275 -23.08 3.96 4.47
C GLU A 275 -22.00 4.22 3.40
N ILE A 276 -22.25 3.91 2.12
CA ILE A 276 -21.32 4.26 1.05
C ILE A 276 -21.18 5.77 0.96
N THR A 277 -19.97 6.27 1.14
CA THR A 277 -19.70 7.73 1.17
C THR A 277 -19.59 8.30 -0.23
N GLY A 278 -19.09 7.53 -1.20
CA GLY A 278 -18.88 8.00 -2.56
C GLY A 278 -18.60 6.90 -3.57
N MET A 279 -18.40 7.36 -4.78
CA MET A 279 -18.03 6.51 -5.93
C MET A 279 -16.66 6.92 -6.47
N GLY A 280 -16.02 6.01 -7.20
CA GLY A 280 -14.90 6.35 -8.06
C GLY A 280 -15.20 6.08 -9.53
N LEU A 281 -14.50 6.81 -10.40
CA LEU A 281 -14.52 6.61 -11.84
C LEU A 281 -13.18 6.04 -12.29
N THR A 282 -13.20 5.12 -13.25
CA THR A 282 -12.00 4.54 -13.88
C THR A 282 -11.94 4.90 -15.36
N LEU A 283 -11.86 6.20 -15.63
CA LEU A 283 -11.93 6.73 -16.99
C LEU A 283 -10.87 6.11 -17.91
N GLY A 284 -11.30 5.60 -19.05
CA GLY A 284 -10.46 4.98 -20.06
C GLY A 284 -10.21 3.48 -19.87
N GLU A 285 -10.33 2.97 -18.66
CA GLU A 285 -10.17 1.53 -18.40
C GLU A 285 -11.40 0.76 -18.92
N GLY A 286 -11.16 -0.26 -19.74
CA GLY A 286 -12.22 -1.03 -20.39
C GLY A 286 -13.00 -0.28 -21.49
N MET A 287 -12.59 0.92 -21.87
CA MET A 287 -13.26 1.79 -22.85
C MET A 287 -12.50 1.86 -24.19
N GLY A 288 -11.95 0.74 -24.63
CA GLY A 288 -11.28 0.62 -25.91
C GLY A 288 -12.21 0.99 -27.08
N GLY A 289 -11.71 1.64 -28.13
CA GLY A 289 -12.48 2.08 -29.29
C GLY A 289 -13.23 3.40 -29.13
N MET A 290 -13.39 3.91 -27.90
CA MET A 290 -14.06 5.18 -27.63
C MET A 290 -13.07 6.35 -27.67
N SER A 291 -13.49 7.46 -28.26
CA SER A 291 -12.77 8.74 -28.15
C SER A 291 -12.78 9.27 -26.70
N PRO A 292 -11.88 10.18 -26.33
CA PRO A 292 -11.91 10.81 -25.01
C PRO A 292 -13.26 11.46 -24.67
N GLN A 293 -13.92 12.09 -25.65
CA GLN A 293 -15.23 12.72 -25.50
C GLN A 293 -16.32 11.70 -25.20
N GLU A 294 -16.34 10.57 -25.92
CA GLU A 294 -17.32 9.49 -25.69
C GLU A 294 -17.14 8.85 -24.33
N ARG A 295 -15.90 8.74 -23.83
CA ARG A 295 -15.60 8.21 -22.51
C ARG A 295 -16.14 9.12 -21.40
N GLU A 296 -15.92 10.43 -21.47
CA GLU A 296 -16.45 11.41 -20.52
C GLU A 296 -17.99 11.43 -20.57
N LEU A 297 -18.56 11.40 -21.78
CA LEU A 297 -20.02 11.37 -21.95
C LEU A 297 -20.63 10.10 -21.32
N TRP A 298 -20.00 8.95 -21.53
CA TRP A 298 -20.41 7.69 -20.89
C TRP A 298 -20.45 7.81 -19.37
N MET A 299 -19.36 8.30 -18.75
CA MET A 299 -19.28 8.47 -17.29
C MET A 299 -20.36 9.39 -16.76
N ASN A 300 -20.57 10.51 -17.43
CA ASN A 300 -21.59 11.48 -17.03
C ASN A 300 -23.00 10.91 -17.17
N GLN A 301 -23.28 10.16 -18.24
CA GLN A 301 -24.60 9.57 -18.51
C GLN A 301 -24.90 8.33 -17.66
N THR A 302 -23.91 7.68 -17.08
CA THR A 302 -24.07 6.45 -16.30
C THR A 302 -23.77 6.66 -14.82
N ILE A 303 -22.50 6.68 -14.44
CA ILE A 303 -22.10 6.73 -13.02
C ILE A 303 -22.55 8.03 -12.36
N ILE A 304 -22.23 9.18 -12.94
CA ILE A 304 -22.57 10.50 -12.36
C ILE A 304 -24.09 10.68 -12.29
N GLU A 305 -24.81 10.31 -13.34
CA GLU A 305 -26.28 10.36 -13.35
C GLU A 305 -26.89 9.38 -12.34
N GLY A 306 -26.34 8.17 -12.22
CA GLY A 306 -26.76 7.21 -11.19
C GLY A 306 -26.54 7.75 -9.76
N MET A 307 -25.43 8.42 -9.52
CA MET A 307 -25.15 9.11 -8.25
C MET A 307 -26.18 10.21 -7.98
N ARG A 308 -26.55 11.01 -9.00
CA ARG A 308 -27.60 12.03 -8.88
C ARG A 308 -28.95 11.41 -8.50
N LEU A 309 -29.32 10.30 -9.13
CA LEU A 309 -30.57 9.57 -8.89
C LEU A 309 -30.63 8.90 -7.50
N ALA A 310 -29.50 8.75 -6.83
CA ALA A 310 -29.46 8.31 -5.43
C ALA A 310 -30.11 9.32 -4.46
N GLY A 311 -30.21 10.59 -4.83
CA GLY A 311 -30.93 11.63 -4.10
C GLY A 311 -30.28 12.09 -2.78
N ARG A 312 -28.96 11.92 -2.63
CA ARG A 312 -28.20 12.32 -1.45
C ARG A 312 -26.83 12.89 -1.81
N LYS A 313 -26.18 13.51 -0.84
CA LYS A 313 -24.80 14.01 -1.00
C LYS A 313 -23.82 12.85 -1.05
N LEU A 314 -22.88 12.90 -2.00
CA LEU A 314 -21.87 11.87 -2.24
C LEU A 314 -20.50 12.51 -2.52
N LYS A 315 -19.43 11.80 -2.19
CA LYS A 315 -18.05 12.17 -2.58
C LYS A 315 -17.68 11.49 -3.90
N LEU A 316 -16.70 12.06 -4.62
CA LEU A 316 -16.22 11.53 -5.90
C LEU A 316 -14.71 11.45 -5.94
N ILE A 317 -14.19 10.29 -6.36
CA ILE A 317 -12.81 10.10 -6.81
C ILE A 317 -12.86 9.92 -8.32
N HIS A 318 -12.31 10.87 -9.07
CA HIS A 318 -12.25 10.80 -10.52
C HIS A 318 -10.84 10.40 -10.94
N ARG A 319 -10.63 9.13 -11.30
CA ARG A 319 -9.35 8.71 -11.86
C ARG A 319 -9.18 9.31 -13.24
N ILE A 320 -8.05 9.97 -13.47
CA ILE A 320 -7.75 10.53 -14.78
C ILE A 320 -7.50 9.42 -15.81
N PRO A 321 -7.75 9.65 -17.12
CA PRO A 321 -7.52 8.66 -18.15
C PRO A 321 -6.04 8.32 -18.27
N PHE A 322 -5.73 7.06 -18.59
CA PHE A 322 -4.37 6.62 -18.84
C PHE A 322 -4.10 6.29 -20.32
N SER A 323 -5.04 6.57 -21.21
CA SER A 323 -4.85 6.47 -22.65
C SER A 323 -5.68 7.47 -23.42
N SER A 324 -5.14 7.99 -24.54
CA SER A 324 -5.85 8.86 -25.47
C SER A 324 -6.43 8.12 -26.66
N THR A 325 -5.86 6.96 -27.00
CA THR A 325 -6.26 6.13 -28.15
C THR A 325 -6.26 4.66 -27.77
N THR A 326 -6.89 3.83 -28.60
CA THR A 326 -6.97 2.37 -28.44
C THR A 326 -5.63 1.65 -28.43
N GLY A 327 -4.56 2.26 -28.95
CA GLY A 327 -3.22 1.66 -29.04
C GLY A 327 -2.19 2.24 -28.08
N SER A 328 -2.54 3.29 -27.32
CA SER A 328 -1.61 3.99 -26.43
C SER A 328 -1.93 3.71 -24.97
N LEU A 329 -1.63 2.51 -24.50
CA LEU A 329 -1.65 2.26 -23.07
C LEU A 329 -0.73 3.27 -22.39
N SER A 330 -1.28 3.94 -21.38
CA SER A 330 -0.52 4.79 -20.46
C SER A 330 -0.07 6.14 -20.96
N VAL A 331 -0.36 6.48 -22.20
CA VAL A 331 0.01 7.77 -22.78
C VAL A 331 -1.24 8.57 -23.09
N THR A 332 -1.37 9.74 -22.43
CA THR A 332 -2.41 10.73 -22.75
C THR A 332 -1.85 11.82 -23.64
N SER A 333 -2.74 12.59 -24.27
CA SER A 333 -2.40 13.85 -24.95
C SER A 333 -2.81 15.04 -24.09
N ILE A 334 -2.21 16.21 -24.35
CA ILE A 334 -2.58 17.47 -23.68
C ILE A 334 -4.07 17.77 -23.92
N GLU A 335 -4.61 17.46 -25.08
CA GLU A 335 -6.02 17.67 -25.42
C GLU A 335 -6.94 16.80 -24.58
N THR A 336 -6.60 15.52 -24.41
CA THR A 336 -7.33 14.58 -23.52
C THR A 336 -7.31 15.08 -22.09
N GLU A 337 -6.15 15.50 -21.59
CA GLU A 337 -6.02 16.01 -20.21
C GLU A 337 -6.81 17.31 -20.00
N LYS A 338 -6.81 18.24 -20.96
CA LYS A 338 -7.63 19.46 -20.91
C LYS A 338 -9.12 19.14 -20.90
N LEU A 339 -9.55 18.15 -21.69
CA LEU A 339 -10.94 17.71 -21.70
C LEU A 339 -11.34 17.15 -20.34
N THR A 340 -10.59 16.18 -19.81
CA THR A 340 -10.87 15.58 -18.49
C THR A 340 -10.85 16.62 -17.38
N ARG A 341 -9.89 17.54 -17.39
CA ARG A 341 -9.86 18.64 -16.43
C ARG A 341 -11.14 19.49 -16.48
N LYS A 342 -11.61 19.84 -17.69
CA LYS A 342 -12.87 20.58 -17.88
C LYS A 342 -14.05 19.82 -17.29
N GLU A 343 -14.12 18.50 -17.50
CA GLU A 343 -15.19 17.67 -16.95
C GLU A 343 -15.14 17.59 -15.42
N ILE A 344 -13.97 17.40 -14.82
CA ILE A 344 -13.81 17.41 -13.36
C ILE A 344 -14.19 18.78 -12.76
N ASP A 345 -13.80 19.87 -13.40
CA ASP A 345 -14.18 21.21 -12.96
C ASP A 345 -15.71 21.43 -13.05
N ALA A 346 -16.37 20.89 -14.07
CA ALA A 346 -17.83 20.92 -14.21
C ALA A 346 -18.52 20.06 -13.12
N GLN A 347 -18.01 18.85 -12.87
CA GLN A 347 -18.51 17.98 -11.82
C GLN A 347 -18.39 18.59 -10.43
N GLY A 348 -17.34 19.37 -10.18
CA GLY A 348 -17.15 20.12 -8.92
C GLY A 348 -18.26 21.12 -8.59
N ASN A 349 -19.08 21.50 -9.58
CA ASN A 349 -20.23 22.38 -9.40
C ASN A 349 -21.57 21.63 -9.20
N LEU A 350 -21.57 20.31 -9.25
CA LEU A 350 -22.79 19.51 -9.10
C LEU A 350 -23.26 19.52 -7.63
N SER A 351 -24.48 19.98 -7.42
CA SER A 351 -25.02 20.21 -6.07
C SER A 351 -25.10 18.97 -5.17
N PHE A 352 -25.16 17.77 -5.74
CA PHE A 352 -25.18 16.50 -5.00
C PHE A 352 -23.79 15.95 -4.68
N LEU A 353 -22.70 16.53 -5.23
CA LEU A 353 -21.35 16.17 -4.87
C LEU A 353 -20.83 17.01 -3.70
N GLN A 354 -20.13 16.35 -2.80
CA GLN A 354 -19.43 17.00 -1.67
C GLN A 354 -18.00 17.34 -2.07
N PRO A 355 -17.60 18.62 -1.97
CA PRO A 355 -16.23 19.00 -2.25
C PRO A 355 -15.26 18.53 -1.15
N PRO A 356 -13.96 18.33 -1.49
CA PRO A 356 -13.43 18.40 -2.86
C PRO A 356 -13.71 17.12 -3.64
N ILE A 357 -13.77 17.22 -4.97
CA ILE A 357 -13.56 16.06 -5.84
C ILE A 357 -12.08 15.73 -5.79
N PHE A 358 -11.76 14.44 -5.80
CA PHE A 358 -10.38 13.96 -5.86
C PHE A 358 -10.06 13.47 -7.28
N ALA A 359 -9.11 14.14 -7.95
CA ALA A 359 -8.54 13.67 -9.20
C ALA A 359 -7.40 12.70 -8.90
N ASP A 360 -7.59 11.40 -9.17
CA ASP A 360 -6.64 10.36 -8.83
C ASP A 360 -5.65 10.10 -9.97
N LEU A 361 -4.36 10.18 -9.64
CA LEU A 361 -3.24 10.00 -10.55
C LEU A 361 -2.27 8.93 -10.02
N LYS A 362 -1.80 8.05 -10.90
CA LYS A 362 -0.77 7.07 -10.57
C LYS A 362 0.61 7.76 -10.46
N TYR A 363 1.20 7.75 -9.27
CA TYR A 363 2.52 8.31 -9.03
C TYR A 363 3.61 7.45 -9.65
N ASN A 364 4.40 8.01 -10.56
CA ASN A 364 5.47 7.30 -11.26
C ASN A 364 5.03 5.94 -11.82
N TRP A 365 3.80 5.89 -12.35
CA TRP A 365 3.22 4.66 -12.91
C TRP A 365 3.13 3.48 -11.92
N SER A 366 2.81 3.70 -10.69
CA SER A 366 2.80 2.68 -9.63
C SER A 366 4.17 2.38 -9.02
N HIS A 367 5.22 3.04 -9.46
CA HIS A 367 6.54 2.92 -8.87
C HIS A 367 6.79 4.05 -7.86
N ALA A 368 5.78 4.38 -7.05
CA ALA A 368 5.91 5.40 -6.01
C ALA A 368 6.98 5.05 -4.96
N HIS A 369 7.28 3.76 -4.80
CA HIS A 369 8.35 3.26 -3.94
C HIS A 369 9.70 3.15 -4.67
N SER A 370 10.01 4.08 -5.57
CA SER A 370 11.30 4.22 -6.24
C SER A 370 11.98 5.52 -5.83
N THR A 371 11.42 6.64 -6.24
CA THR A 371 11.91 7.98 -5.94
C THR A 371 10.78 8.86 -5.42
N PRO A 372 11.04 9.78 -4.47
CA PRO A 372 10.06 10.78 -4.04
C PRO A 372 9.83 11.87 -5.10
N THR A 373 10.61 11.91 -6.17
CA THR A 373 10.47 12.87 -7.28
C THR A 373 9.42 12.37 -8.27
N LEU A 374 8.45 13.21 -8.61
CA LEU A 374 7.48 12.91 -9.66
C LEU A 374 8.15 13.04 -11.03
N VAL A 375 8.31 11.94 -11.74
CA VAL A 375 8.95 11.89 -13.07
C VAL A 375 7.96 11.55 -14.18
N LYS A 376 6.88 10.83 -13.86
CA LYS A 376 5.82 10.48 -14.82
C LYS A 376 4.48 10.34 -14.09
N VAL A 377 3.40 10.58 -14.81
CA VAL A 377 2.03 10.33 -14.34
C VAL A 377 1.45 9.17 -15.14
N HIS A 378 0.80 8.25 -14.47
CA HIS A 378 0.54 6.93 -15.04
C HIS A 378 1.85 6.35 -15.61
N GLY A 379 2.01 6.01 -16.80
CA GLY A 379 3.27 5.58 -17.40
C GLY A 379 3.80 6.52 -18.47
N GLY A 380 3.12 7.64 -18.63
CA GLY A 380 3.35 8.56 -19.70
C GLY A 380 4.15 9.81 -19.31
N LYS A 381 4.22 10.71 -20.26
CA LYS A 381 4.84 12.00 -20.05
C LYS A 381 4.09 12.80 -18.99
N LEU A 382 4.82 13.48 -18.11
CA LEU A 382 4.24 14.43 -17.17
C LEU A 382 3.86 15.72 -17.89
N TYR A 383 2.56 16.02 -17.93
CA TYR A 383 2.02 17.32 -18.34
C TYR A 383 1.56 18.11 -17.15
N ASP A 384 1.62 19.44 -17.26
CA ASP A 384 1.16 20.35 -16.19
C ASP A 384 -0.36 20.58 -16.18
N THR A 385 -1.09 19.95 -17.08
CA THR A 385 -2.49 20.25 -17.39
C THR A 385 -3.42 20.14 -16.17
N TYR A 386 -3.18 19.18 -15.27
CA TYR A 386 -3.98 19.04 -14.06
C TYR A 386 -3.58 19.98 -12.92
N PHE A 387 -2.41 20.59 -13.01
CA PHE A 387 -1.82 21.39 -11.94
C PHE A 387 -1.82 22.89 -12.26
N LYS A 388 -1.75 23.25 -13.55
CA LYS A 388 -1.63 24.63 -14.01
C LYS A 388 -2.75 24.99 -15.01
N PRO A 389 -3.49 26.08 -14.73
CA PRO A 389 -3.50 26.85 -13.48
C PRO A 389 -3.92 25.98 -12.29
N GLU A 390 -3.62 26.41 -11.06
CA GLU A 390 -3.98 25.64 -9.84
C GLU A 390 -5.48 25.33 -9.82
N PRO A 391 -5.88 24.06 -9.55
CA PRO A 391 -7.27 23.66 -9.56
C PRO A 391 -8.06 24.31 -8.41
N LYS A 392 -9.31 24.70 -8.67
CA LYS A 392 -10.20 25.30 -7.68
C LYS A 392 -11.28 24.34 -7.18
N ASN A 393 -11.74 23.45 -8.05
CA ASN A 393 -12.90 22.60 -7.80
C ASN A 393 -12.53 21.15 -7.45
N TYR A 394 -11.24 20.80 -7.51
CA TYR A 394 -10.75 19.47 -7.17
C TYR A 394 -9.39 19.53 -6.47
N LYS A 395 -9.03 18.44 -5.84
CA LYS A 395 -7.70 18.17 -5.29
C LYS A 395 -7.09 16.95 -5.98
N ILE A 396 -5.77 16.99 -6.15
CA ILE A 396 -5.04 15.82 -6.65
C ILE A 396 -4.91 14.77 -5.54
N THR A 397 -5.08 13.51 -5.90
CA THR A 397 -4.66 12.39 -5.06
C THR A 397 -3.66 11.52 -5.81
N TRP A 398 -2.69 11.03 -5.07
CA TRP A 398 -1.66 10.16 -5.62
C TRP A 398 -1.98 8.71 -5.29
N THR A 399 -2.18 7.88 -6.30
CA THR A 399 -2.10 6.43 -6.12
C THR A 399 -0.63 6.04 -6.00
N ALA A 400 -0.20 5.82 -4.76
CA ALA A 400 1.12 5.32 -4.39
C ALA A 400 0.98 3.84 -4.02
N ARG A 401 1.10 2.96 -5.01
CA ARG A 401 0.91 1.52 -4.82
C ARG A 401 2.19 0.87 -4.36
N ASN A 402 2.02 -0.21 -3.61
CA ASN A 402 3.08 -1.07 -3.16
C ASN A 402 2.83 -2.50 -3.67
N GLU A 403 3.44 -2.84 -4.77
CA GLU A 403 3.35 -4.18 -5.36
C GLU A 403 4.47 -5.09 -4.89
N ASP A 404 5.50 -4.51 -4.28
CA ASP A 404 6.79 -5.13 -4.06
C ASP A 404 6.99 -5.66 -2.63
N PHE A 405 6.07 -5.36 -1.70
CA PHE A 405 6.26 -5.62 -0.26
C PHE A 405 5.17 -6.53 0.32
N PHE A 406 4.97 -7.67 -0.32
CA PHE A 406 3.94 -8.61 0.13
C PHE A 406 4.44 -9.67 1.09
N CYS A 407 5.69 -10.09 0.92
CA CYS A 407 6.30 -11.12 1.74
C CYS A 407 7.22 -10.51 2.80
N LEU A 408 8.27 -9.82 2.43
CA LEU A 408 9.18 -9.19 3.38
C LEU A 408 8.56 -7.92 3.98
N ARG A 409 8.73 -7.72 5.28
CA ARG A 409 8.29 -6.49 5.95
C ARG A 409 9.10 -5.29 5.46
N TRP A 410 8.44 -4.15 5.36
CA TRP A 410 9.07 -2.93 4.89
C TRP A 410 8.63 -1.71 5.70
N GLY A 411 9.54 -0.73 5.87
CA GLY A 411 9.19 0.57 6.43
C GLY A 411 10.38 1.52 6.50
N VAL A 412 10.27 2.64 5.75
CA VAL A 412 11.29 3.69 5.68
C VAL A 412 10.65 5.05 5.95
N PRO A 413 10.59 5.50 7.22
CA PRO A 413 9.91 6.76 7.55
C PRO A 413 10.52 7.97 6.84
N GLY A 414 11.84 7.99 6.65
CA GLY A 414 12.54 9.06 5.93
C GLY A 414 12.08 9.20 4.48
N PHE A 415 11.90 8.08 3.76
CA PHE A 415 11.40 8.08 2.40
C PHE A 415 9.96 8.64 2.32
N ILE A 416 9.08 8.18 3.20
CA ILE A 416 7.67 8.63 3.22
C ILE A 416 7.60 10.13 3.50
N ARG A 417 8.41 10.66 4.43
CA ARG A 417 8.49 12.11 4.69
C ARG A 417 9.01 12.87 3.48
N ALA A 418 10.02 12.37 2.80
CA ALA A 418 10.54 12.98 1.57
C ALA A 418 9.48 13.02 0.49
N HIS A 419 8.73 11.92 0.32
CA HIS A 419 7.62 11.83 -0.62
C HIS A 419 6.51 12.86 -0.32
N ILE A 420 6.13 12.99 0.95
CA ILE A 420 5.16 14.00 1.40
C ILE A 420 5.69 15.42 1.19
N ALA A 421 6.95 15.68 1.53
CA ALA A 421 7.56 17.01 1.37
C ALA A 421 7.61 17.47 -0.09
N THR A 422 7.89 16.54 -1.02
CA THR A 422 7.88 16.81 -2.46
C THR A 422 6.46 17.10 -2.99
N ASN A 423 5.43 16.52 -2.36
CA ASN A 423 4.03 16.62 -2.76
C ASN A 423 3.19 17.49 -1.80
N ASN A 424 3.76 18.56 -1.29
CA ASN A 424 3.13 19.45 -0.30
C ASN A 424 2.45 20.69 -0.92
N GLN A 425 2.03 20.62 -2.18
CA GLN A 425 1.33 21.72 -2.84
C GLN A 425 -0.12 21.82 -2.34
N SER A 426 -0.66 23.04 -2.33
CA SER A 426 -2.01 23.34 -1.87
C SER A 426 -3.11 22.54 -2.57
N TYR A 427 -2.88 22.15 -3.81
CA TYR A 427 -3.82 21.37 -4.61
C TYR A 427 -3.72 19.83 -4.37
N VAL A 428 -2.74 19.36 -3.61
CA VAL A 428 -2.67 17.93 -3.26
C VAL A 428 -3.57 17.66 -2.05
N GLY A 429 -4.58 16.83 -2.26
CA GLY A 429 -5.57 16.45 -1.26
C GLY A 429 -5.28 15.15 -0.53
N GLY A 430 -4.38 14.31 -1.05
CA GLY A 430 -4.08 13.07 -0.35
C GLY A 430 -3.45 11.95 -1.19
N TYR A 431 -3.53 10.77 -0.60
CA TYR A 431 -2.93 9.55 -1.13
C TYR A 431 -3.91 8.37 -1.06
N MET A 432 -3.82 7.54 -2.06
CA MET A 432 -4.40 6.20 -2.08
C MET A 432 -3.23 5.21 -2.10
N ILE A 433 -3.04 4.48 -1.02
CA ILE A 433 -1.99 3.46 -0.89
C ILE A 433 -2.58 2.06 -1.04
N GLY A 434 -1.76 1.07 -1.31
CA GLY A 434 -2.19 -0.32 -1.42
C GLY A 434 -1.48 -1.05 -2.54
N SER A 435 -2.09 -2.13 -3.00
CA SER A 435 -1.56 -2.97 -4.08
C SER A 435 -2.13 -2.61 -5.44
N GLU A 436 -1.43 -2.96 -6.48
CA GLU A 436 -1.96 -2.91 -7.84
C GLU A 436 -2.99 -4.02 -8.08
N THR A 437 -2.75 -5.20 -7.53
CA THR A 437 -3.65 -6.34 -7.67
C THR A 437 -4.64 -6.37 -6.52
N TYR A 438 -4.25 -6.94 -5.42
CA TYR A 438 -5.02 -6.95 -4.18
C TYR A 438 -4.08 -7.09 -2.98
N ILE A 439 -4.58 -6.68 -1.82
CA ILE A 439 -3.86 -6.81 -0.56
C ILE A 439 -4.03 -8.26 -0.09
N PRO A 440 -2.94 -9.00 0.18
CA PRO A 440 -3.03 -10.33 0.73
C PRO A 440 -3.85 -10.35 2.02
N ALA A 441 -4.91 -11.15 2.04
CA ALA A 441 -5.77 -11.30 3.22
C ALA A 441 -5.29 -12.44 4.12
N LYS A 442 -5.13 -13.64 3.55
CA LYS A 442 -4.57 -14.79 4.25
C LYS A 442 -3.04 -14.73 4.18
N ASP A 443 -2.36 -15.05 5.27
CA ASP A 443 -0.91 -15.30 5.24
C ASP A 443 -0.66 -16.69 4.63
N TYR A 444 -0.21 -16.73 3.39
CA TYR A 444 0.22 -17.93 2.66
C TYR A 444 1.73 -17.95 2.44
N PHE A 445 2.44 -16.94 2.91
CA PHE A 445 3.89 -16.82 2.77
C PHE A 445 4.64 -17.61 3.83
N THR A 446 4.14 -17.56 5.07
CA THR A 446 4.79 -18.18 6.24
C THR A 446 4.55 -19.69 6.26
N LYS A 447 5.57 -20.45 6.60
CA LYS A 447 5.43 -21.90 6.80
C LYS A 447 4.42 -22.20 7.92
N PRO A 448 3.48 -23.13 7.70
CA PRO A 448 2.37 -23.37 8.62
C PRO A 448 2.79 -24.01 9.94
N ASP A 449 3.95 -24.69 9.98
CA ASP A 449 4.53 -25.34 11.15
C ASP A 449 5.25 -24.37 12.10
N ILE A 450 5.42 -23.10 11.69
CA ILE A 450 6.05 -22.08 12.53
C ILE A 450 4.97 -21.30 13.29
N ALA A 451 4.99 -21.40 14.62
CA ALA A 451 4.07 -20.64 15.47
C ALA A 451 4.27 -19.13 15.32
N HIS A 452 3.19 -18.40 15.08
CA HIS A 452 3.19 -16.96 14.96
C HIS A 452 1.92 -16.35 15.60
N ASN A 453 1.94 -15.04 15.86
CA ASN A 453 0.89 -14.33 16.60
C ASN A 453 0.00 -13.44 15.72
N TRP A 454 0.04 -13.59 14.42
CA TRP A 454 -0.86 -12.91 13.47
C TRP A 454 -1.78 -13.92 12.79
N LYS A 455 -2.96 -13.46 12.40
CA LYS A 455 -3.96 -14.26 11.68
C LYS A 455 -4.03 -13.87 10.19
N PHE A 456 -3.83 -12.60 9.90
CA PHE A 456 -3.99 -12.04 8.56
C PHE A 456 -2.69 -11.46 8.03
N ALA A 457 -2.49 -11.50 6.72
CA ALA A 457 -1.26 -11.07 6.09
C ALA A 457 -0.90 -9.60 6.36
N PHE A 458 -1.89 -8.70 6.43
CA PHE A 458 -1.64 -7.28 6.71
C PHE A 458 -1.05 -7.04 8.11
N GLU A 459 -1.31 -7.93 9.07
CA GLU A 459 -0.75 -7.81 10.43
C GLU A 459 0.77 -7.97 10.44
N ARG A 460 1.33 -8.71 9.44
CA ARG A 460 2.77 -8.79 9.22
C ARG A 460 3.33 -7.46 8.72
N GLN A 461 2.59 -6.76 7.86
CA GLN A 461 2.97 -5.47 7.27
C GLN A 461 2.58 -4.27 8.14
N TRP A 462 2.42 -4.48 9.45
CA TRP A 462 1.97 -3.45 10.39
C TRP A 462 2.79 -2.16 10.31
N LEU A 463 4.11 -2.25 10.09
CA LEU A 463 5.00 -1.10 10.02
C LEU A 463 4.70 -0.24 8.78
N PHE A 464 4.46 -0.87 7.63
CA PHE A 464 4.06 -0.19 6.40
C PHE A 464 2.80 0.66 6.61
N TYR A 465 1.72 0.06 7.11
CA TYR A 465 0.46 0.76 7.34
C TYR A 465 0.58 1.84 8.42
N LYS A 466 1.33 1.56 9.48
CA LYS A 466 1.56 2.54 10.55
C LYS A 466 2.33 3.76 10.05
N LEU A 467 3.39 3.56 9.28
CA LEU A 467 4.19 4.65 8.75
C LEU A 467 3.39 5.50 7.76
N TRP A 468 2.81 4.90 6.73
CA TRP A 468 2.03 5.65 5.74
C TRP A 468 0.85 6.38 6.39
N GLY A 469 0.03 5.70 7.16
CA GLY A 469 -1.15 6.30 7.76
C GLY A 469 -0.82 7.45 8.71
N ARG A 470 0.15 7.24 9.62
CA ARG A 470 0.53 8.27 10.60
C ARG A 470 1.25 9.46 9.97
N LEU A 471 2.13 9.24 9.00
CA LEU A 471 2.87 10.32 8.34
C LEU A 471 1.98 11.10 7.34
N LEU A 472 1.03 10.47 6.67
CA LEU A 472 0.04 11.17 5.87
C LEU A 472 -0.92 12.02 6.74
N TYR A 473 -1.19 11.58 7.98
CA TYR A 473 -1.95 12.37 8.93
C TYR A 473 -1.12 13.53 9.51
N ASN A 474 0.09 13.24 9.99
CA ASN A 474 1.01 14.23 10.53
C ASN A 474 2.47 13.87 10.16
N PRO A 475 3.06 14.52 9.14
CA PRO A 475 4.43 14.25 8.70
C PRO A 475 5.48 14.53 9.79
N GLN A 476 5.13 15.31 10.81
CA GLN A 476 6.00 15.61 11.97
C GLN A 476 5.93 14.53 13.07
N THR A 477 5.16 13.45 12.87
CA THR A 477 5.12 12.33 13.84
C THR A 477 6.55 11.85 14.12
N PRO A 478 7.02 11.88 15.39
CA PRO A 478 8.40 11.51 15.70
C PRO A 478 8.66 10.01 15.50
N ASP A 479 9.87 9.65 15.10
CA ASP A 479 10.29 8.24 14.98
C ASP A 479 10.19 7.48 16.30
N ALA A 480 10.28 8.16 17.43
CA ALA A 480 10.08 7.58 18.76
C ALA A 480 8.71 6.88 18.91
N ILE A 481 7.66 7.34 18.22
CA ILE A 481 6.33 6.69 18.21
C ILE A 481 6.41 5.32 17.50
N PHE A 482 7.13 5.25 16.40
CA PHE A 482 7.31 4.01 15.64
C PHE A 482 8.26 3.04 16.36
N GLN A 483 9.34 3.58 16.95
CA GLN A 483 10.26 2.81 17.78
C GLN A 483 9.57 2.22 19.01
N ALA A 484 8.69 3.00 19.67
CA ALA A 484 7.94 2.53 20.84
C ALA A 484 7.05 1.33 20.50
N GLU A 485 6.50 1.24 19.30
CA GLU A 485 5.74 0.07 18.86
C GLU A 485 6.59 -1.20 18.81
N PHE A 486 7.81 -1.14 18.30
CA PHE A 486 8.75 -2.26 18.33
C PHE A 486 9.10 -2.67 19.77
N ILE A 487 9.31 -1.69 20.65
CA ILE A 487 9.58 -1.94 22.08
C ILE A 487 8.35 -2.57 22.76
N ASN A 488 7.13 -2.10 22.47
CA ASN A 488 5.91 -2.66 23.00
C ASN A 488 5.67 -4.11 22.54
N ARG A 489 6.10 -4.47 21.33
CA ARG A 489 5.97 -5.83 20.76
C ARG A 489 7.05 -6.78 21.27
N TYR A 490 8.29 -6.30 21.37
CA TYR A 490 9.49 -7.14 21.51
C TYR A 490 10.37 -6.78 22.71
N GLY A 491 9.90 -5.87 23.57
CA GLY A 491 10.70 -5.40 24.70
C GLY A 491 11.99 -4.70 24.23
N ASN A 492 13.06 -4.84 24.99
CA ASN A 492 14.34 -4.20 24.71
C ASN A 492 14.98 -4.68 23.38
N GLU A 493 14.65 -5.90 22.96
CA GLU A 493 15.14 -6.48 21.69
C GLU A 493 14.62 -5.71 20.45
N GLY A 494 13.44 -5.07 20.56
CA GLY A 494 12.86 -4.24 19.49
C GLY A 494 13.55 -2.89 19.26
N LYS A 495 14.46 -2.48 20.17
CA LYS A 495 15.01 -1.11 20.20
C LYS A 495 15.69 -0.66 18.90
N ASN A 496 16.36 -1.55 18.19
CA ASN A 496 17.12 -1.21 16.97
C ASN A 496 16.39 -1.51 15.67
N LEU A 497 15.20 -2.14 15.72
CA LEU A 497 14.53 -2.64 14.53
C LEU A 497 14.06 -1.54 13.59
N LEU A 498 13.52 -0.43 14.09
CA LEU A 498 13.11 0.69 13.23
C LEU A 498 14.29 1.22 12.41
N LYS A 499 15.45 1.38 13.04
CA LYS A 499 16.67 1.84 12.35
C LYS A 499 17.13 0.81 11.32
N ALA A 500 17.12 -0.47 11.68
CA ALA A 500 17.51 -1.55 10.77
C ALA A 500 16.60 -1.59 9.54
N PHE A 501 15.26 -1.56 9.71
CA PHE A 501 14.31 -1.49 8.60
C PHE A 501 14.48 -0.22 7.76
N SER A 502 14.75 0.92 8.38
CA SER A 502 14.98 2.18 7.67
C SER A 502 16.20 2.13 6.75
N LEU A 503 17.22 1.37 7.13
CA LEU A 503 18.42 1.17 6.32
C LEU A 503 18.17 0.18 5.17
N VAL A 504 17.73 -1.04 5.48
CA VAL A 504 17.57 -2.09 4.44
C VAL A 504 16.37 -1.85 3.53
N GLY A 505 15.33 -1.19 4.00
CA GLY A 505 14.16 -0.83 3.20
C GLY A 505 14.49 0.15 2.05
N THR A 506 15.70 0.73 2.04
CA THR A 506 16.19 1.51 0.90
C THR A 506 16.62 0.63 -0.28
N THR A 507 16.86 -0.67 -0.08
CA THR A 507 17.28 -1.60 -1.15
C THR A 507 16.28 -1.65 -2.31
N PRO A 508 14.97 -1.96 -2.10
CA PRO A 508 13.99 -1.96 -3.18
C PRO A 508 13.78 -0.57 -3.80
N LEU A 509 13.85 0.51 -2.99
CA LEU A 509 13.73 1.88 -3.49
C LEU A 509 14.86 2.21 -4.50
N ARG A 510 16.08 1.82 -4.17
CA ARG A 510 17.25 2.03 -5.04
C ARG A 510 17.20 1.20 -6.31
N LEU A 511 16.69 -0.03 -6.23
CA LEU A 511 16.47 -0.84 -7.42
C LEU A 511 15.43 -0.16 -8.32
N GLY A 512 14.30 0.27 -7.78
CA GLY A 512 13.27 0.99 -8.51
C GLY A 512 13.73 2.34 -9.07
N SER A 513 14.66 3.04 -8.41
CA SER A 513 15.26 4.27 -8.93
C SER A 513 16.23 4.03 -10.09
N LEU A 514 17.00 2.95 -10.02
CA LEU A 514 17.99 2.59 -11.07
C LEU A 514 17.37 1.96 -12.30
N PHE A 515 16.23 1.26 -12.15
CA PHE A 515 15.65 0.41 -13.19
C PHE A 515 14.31 0.97 -13.67
N ASP A 516 14.26 1.61 -14.83
CA ASP A 516 13.02 2.21 -15.36
C ASP A 516 12.02 1.15 -15.83
N PHE A 517 10.76 1.48 -15.63
CA PHE A 517 9.62 0.66 -16.01
C PHE A 517 8.65 1.46 -16.83
N THR A 518 8.03 0.80 -17.77
CA THR A 518 7.07 1.41 -18.68
C THR A 518 5.62 1.11 -18.34
N MET A 519 5.37 0.18 -17.42
CA MET A 519 4.02 -0.30 -17.11
C MET A 519 3.89 -0.74 -15.65
N ASP A 520 2.65 -0.81 -15.15
CA ASP A 520 2.26 -1.51 -13.93
C ASP A 520 2.81 -2.94 -13.94
N LEU A 521 3.11 -3.50 -12.78
CA LEU A 521 3.44 -4.93 -12.61
C LEU A 521 4.71 -5.39 -13.34
N THR A 522 5.60 -4.48 -13.63
CA THR A 522 6.81 -4.79 -14.39
C THR A 522 8.05 -4.98 -13.52
N LEU A 523 7.99 -4.62 -12.24
CA LEU A 523 9.05 -4.86 -11.25
C LEU A 523 8.51 -5.64 -10.05
N TYR A 524 9.24 -6.65 -9.65
CA TYR A 524 9.07 -7.37 -8.40
C TYR A 524 10.38 -7.32 -7.62
N SER A 525 10.55 -6.28 -6.80
CA SER A 525 11.82 -5.97 -6.14
C SER A 525 12.25 -7.04 -5.14
N GLU A 526 11.31 -7.67 -4.43
CA GLU A 526 11.60 -8.76 -3.50
C GLU A 526 12.28 -9.95 -4.15
N GLY A 527 11.96 -10.22 -5.43
CA GLY A 527 12.55 -11.29 -6.22
C GLY A 527 13.71 -10.85 -7.11
N PHE A 528 14.04 -9.55 -7.14
CA PHE A 528 14.97 -8.99 -8.12
C PHE A 528 14.57 -9.34 -9.56
N MET A 529 13.26 -9.26 -9.84
CA MET A 529 12.63 -9.71 -11.09
C MET A 529 11.92 -8.55 -11.78
N ALA A 530 11.83 -8.63 -13.09
CA ALA A 530 11.05 -7.68 -13.88
C ALA A 530 10.47 -8.35 -15.14
N LEU A 531 9.36 -7.81 -15.66
CA LEU A 531 8.79 -8.26 -16.91
C LEU A 531 9.82 -8.04 -18.04
N ASP A 532 10.04 -9.04 -18.86
CA ASP A 532 10.76 -8.92 -20.11
C ASP A 532 9.75 -8.74 -21.26
N ASP A 533 9.82 -7.59 -21.94
CA ASP A 533 8.88 -7.22 -22.99
C ASP A 533 9.00 -8.09 -24.26
N LYS A 534 10.14 -8.74 -24.46
CA LYS A 534 10.37 -9.59 -25.64
C LYS A 534 9.71 -10.95 -25.47
N VAL A 535 9.90 -11.55 -24.29
CA VAL A 535 9.34 -12.89 -23.98
C VAL A 535 8.00 -12.81 -23.27
N LYS A 536 7.54 -11.61 -22.86
CA LYS A 536 6.30 -11.38 -22.14
C LYS A 536 6.17 -12.22 -20.86
N ARG A 537 7.28 -12.39 -20.18
CA ARG A 537 7.39 -13.19 -18.96
C ARG A 537 8.21 -12.44 -17.91
N VAL A 538 7.93 -12.70 -16.64
CA VAL A 538 8.71 -12.16 -15.54
C VAL A 538 9.96 -12.98 -15.37
N GLU A 539 11.08 -12.31 -15.40
CA GLU A 539 12.39 -12.95 -15.30
C GLU A 539 13.28 -12.18 -14.29
N TYR A 540 14.27 -12.90 -13.78
CA TYR A 540 15.33 -12.30 -12.97
C TYR A 540 16.03 -11.18 -13.78
N ILE A 541 16.32 -10.07 -13.12
CA ILE A 541 17.06 -8.96 -13.71
C ILE A 541 18.52 -9.37 -13.89
N SER A 542 18.88 -9.87 -15.08
CA SER A 542 20.24 -10.32 -15.39
C SER A 542 21.25 -9.17 -15.34
N VAL A 543 22.56 -9.51 -15.30
CA VAL A 543 23.62 -8.50 -15.37
C VAL A 543 23.55 -7.66 -16.64
N ASP A 544 23.14 -8.24 -17.77
CA ASP A 544 22.96 -7.50 -19.01
C ASP A 544 21.79 -6.52 -18.94
N ARG A 545 20.67 -6.94 -18.35
CA ARG A 545 19.53 -6.04 -18.16
C ARG A 545 19.90 -4.83 -17.31
N ILE A 546 20.62 -5.03 -16.20
CA ILE A 546 20.95 -3.91 -15.30
C ILE A 546 22.00 -2.96 -15.92
N ILE A 547 22.82 -3.44 -16.88
CA ILE A 547 23.74 -2.60 -17.63
C ILE A 547 22.99 -1.67 -18.56
N HIS A 548 22.04 -2.18 -19.34
CA HIS A 548 21.40 -1.48 -20.47
C HIS A 548 20.07 -0.81 -20.12
N GLN A 549 19.52 -1.06 -18.90
CA GLN A 549 18.22 -0.50 -18.53
C GLN A 549 18.33 1.01 -18.27
N PRO A 550 17.41 1.83 -18.82
CA PRO A 550 17.28 3.23 -18.41
C PRO A 550 16.96 3.39 -16.93
N VAL A 551 17.27 4.54 -16.36
CA VAL A 551 16.97 4.86 -14.97
C VAL A 551 15.60 5.51 -14.82
N THR A 552 14.89 5.21 -13.73
CA THR A 552 13.65 5.91 -13.37
C THR A 552 13.96 7.28 -12.78
N ASP A 553 14.86 7.33 -11.79
CA ASP A 553 15.23 8.57 -11.13
C ASP A 553 16.30 9.31 -11.97
N PRO A 554 16.04 10.55 -12.41
CA PRO A 554 16.99 11.30 -13.23
C PRO A 554 18.31 11.64 -12.50
N ASP A 555 18.35 11.50 -11.17
CA ASP A 555 19.60 11.69 -10.42
C ASP A 555 20.48 10.45 -10.43
N TYR A 556 19.98 9.29 -10.85
CA TYR A 556 20.76 8.08 -11.01
C TYR A 556 21.44 8.04 -12.39
N ILE A 557 22.56 7.35 -12.46
CA ILE A 557 23.32 7.13 -13.70
C ILE A 557 23.35 5.63 -13.98
N SER A 558 22.91 5.21 -15.18
CA SER A 558 22.97 3.81 -15.59
C SER A 558 24.42 3.31 -15.70
N VAL A 559 24.62 2.00 -15.59
CA VAL A 559 25.95 1.38 -15.73
C VAL A 559 26.57 1.69 -17.08
N GLU A 560 25.80 1.55 -18.16
CA GLU A 560 26.27 1.84 -19.52
C GLU A 560 26.71 3.30 -19.68
N THR A 561 25.87 4.24 -19.25
CA THR A 561 26.20 5.69 -19.31
C THR A 561 27.44 6.02 -18.49
N TYR A 562 27.56 5.42 -17.29
CA TYR A 562 28.72 5.63 -16.43
C TYR A 562 30.01 5.15 -17.09
N VAL A 563 30.03 3.90 -17.57
CA VAL A 563 31.23 3.31 -18.17
C VAL A 563 31.65 4.06 -19.43
N LYS A 564 30.69 4.46 -20.27
CA LYS A 564 30.95 5.26 -21.47
C LYS A 564 31.59 6.61 -21.10
N ALA A 565 31.01 7.35 -20.15
CA ALA A 565 31.53 8.64 -19.74
C ALA A 565 32.97 8.54 -19.18
N ILE A 566 33.23 7.53 -18.33
CA ILE A 566 34.59 7.30 -17.81
C ILE A 566 35.57 6.91 -18.93
N ALA A 567 35.12 6.17 -19.94
CA ALA A 567 35.95 5.84 -21.10
C ALA A 567 36.35 7.08 -21.93
N GLU A 568 35.45 8.07 -21.98
CA GLU A 568 35.65 9.36 -22.67
C GLU A 568 36.33 10.43 -21.78
N GLY A 569 36.70 10.11 -20.55
CA GLY A 569 37.35 11.05 -19.61
C GLY A 569 36.40 12.07 -18.99
N SER A 570 35.09 11.82 -19.07
CA SER A 570 34.06 12.68 -18.50
C SER A 570 33.79 12.35 -17.02
N SER A 571 33.25 13.33 -16.28
CA SER A 571 32.87 13.18 -14.87
C SER A 571 31.42 13.61 -14.66
N PHE A 572 30.85 13.18 -13.54
CA PHE A 572 29.47 13.52 -13.17
C PHE A 572 29.44 14.54 -12.03
N ALA A 573 28.40 15.35 -11.98
CA ALA A 573 28.15 16.25 -10.85
C ALA A 573 28.03 15.45 -9.54
N SER A 574 28.51 16.00 -8.43
CA SER A 574 28.54 15.34 -7.12
C SER A 574 27.16 14.95 -6.56
N ILE A 575 26.09 15.57 -7.07
CA ILE A 575 24.70 15.22 -6.71
C ILE A 575 24.20 13.94 -7.37
N LYS A 576 24.87 13.44 -8.42
CA LYS A 576 24.44 12.27 -9.17
C LYS A 576 24.82 10.97 -8.44
N VAL A 577 23.88 10.04 -8.43
CA VAL A 577 24.06 8.69 -7.89
C VAL A 577 24.64 7.80 -9.01
N THR A 578 25.95 7.80 -9.12
CA THR A 578 26.68 6.90 -10.03
C THR A 578 26.72 5.47 -9.47
N PRO A 579 26.98 4.43 -10.28
CA PRO A 579 27.10 3.06 -9.80
C PRO A 579 28.06 2.90 -8.61
N PRO A 580 29.27 3.50 -8.56
CA PRO A 580 30.12 3.42 -7.37
C PRO A 580 29.52 4.08 -6.11
N VAL A 581 28.80 5.21 -6.26
CA VAL A 581 28.09 5.87 -5.15
C VAL A 581 26.97 4.96 -4.64
N LEU A 582 26.18 4.39 -5.53
CA LEU A 582 25.11 3.47 -5.18
C LEU A 582 25.62 2.22 -4.46
N ILE A 583 26.71 1.62 -4.96
CA ILE A 583 27.40 0.49 -4.31
C ILE A 583 27.77 0.85 -2.87
N GLY A 584 28.43 1.99 -2.67
CA GLY A 584 28.83 2.43 -1.33
C GLY A 584 27.65 2.67 -0.39
N MET A 585 26.53 3.17 -0.90
CA MET A 585 25.28 3.33 -0.14
C MET A 585 24.69 1.98 0.28
N LEU A 586 24.62 1.01 -0.63
CA LEU A 586 24.11 -0.32 -0.35
C LEU A 586 24.95 -1.05 0.68
N GLU A 587 26.27 -1.07 0.49
CA GLU A 587 27.20 -1.75 1.41
C GLU A 587 27.15 -1.16 2.82
N ARG A 588 27.19 0.17 2.95
CA ARG A 588 27.12 0.84 4.24
C ARG A 588 25.83 0.51 4.97
N ASP A 589 24.68 0.71 4.32
CA ASP A 589 23.39 0.61 4.97
C ASP A 589 23.05 -0.85 5.32
N CYS A 590 23.37 -1.80 4.43
CA CYS A 590 23.11 -3.22 4.69
C CYS A 590 24.02 -3.79 5.79
N ASN A 591 25.32 -3.43 5.79
CA ASN A 591 26.25 -3.87 6.84
C ASN A 591 25.89 -3.26 8.20
N GLU A 592 25.50 -1.98 8.26
CA GLU A 592 25.02 -1.37 9.50
C GLU A 592 23.76 -2.07 10.01
N ALA A 593 22.80 -2.36 9.16
CA ALA A 593 21.58 -3.07 9.55
C ALA A 593 21.87 -4.48 10.09
N LEU A 594 22.74 -5.25 9.43
CA LEU A 594 23.18 -6.55 9.91
C LEU A 594 23.83 -6.46 11.30
N SER A 595 24.65 -5.42 11.51
CA SER A 595 25.26 -5.16 12.83
C SER A 595 24.22 -4.86 13.92
N LEU A 596 23.18 -4.09 13.60
CA LEU A 596 22.10 -3.73 14.52
C LEU A 596 21.29 -4.95 14.99
N VAL A 597 21.12 -5.96 14.14
CA VAL A 597 20.33 -7.15 14.46
C VAL A 597 21.16 -8.37 14.88
N LYS A 598 22.51 -8.28 14.83
CA LYS A 598 23.41 -9.40 15.08
C LYS A 598 23.20 -10.08 16.43
N ASN A 599 23.00 -9.29 17.47
CA ASN A 599 22.95 -9.74 18.86
C ASN A 599 21.52 -9.79 19.44
N ILE A 600 20.48 -9.65 18.60
CA ILE A 600 19.09 -9.74 19.05
C ILE A 600 18.78 -11.21 19.42
N ASN A 601 18.29 -11.41 20.63
CA ASN A 601 17.85 -12.71 21.09
C ASN A 601 16.45 -13.04 20.53
N THR A 602 16.39 -13.78 19.44
CA THR A 602 15.13 -14.15 18.78
C THR A 602 14.40 -15.34 19.44
N SER A 603 15.05 -16.04 20.39
CA SER A 603 14.43 -17.18 21.06
C SER A 603 13.28 -16.81 22.01
N VAL A 604 13.23 -15.56 22.43
CA VAL A 604 12.23 -15.05 23.36
C VAL A 604 10.86 -14.79 22.72
N ASN A 605 10.82 -14.62 21.41
CA ASN A 605 9.60 -14.27 20.69
C ASN A 605 9.71 -14.68 19.22
N THR A 606 8.83 -15.59 18.77
CA THR A 606 8.84 -16.08 17.38
C THR A 606 8.59 -14.96 16.37
N ALA A 607 7.68 -14.02 16.66
CA ALA A 607 7.42 -12.88 15.76
C ALA A 607 8.67 -12.01 15.58
N LEU A 608 9.48 -11.85 16.62
CA LEU A 608 10.77 -11.15 16.53
C LEU A 608 11.75 -11.85 15.59
N SER A 609 11.74 -13.19 15.55
CA SER A 609 12.61 -13.95 14.64
C SER A 609 12.32 -13.62 13.17
N PHE A 610 11.06 -13.40 12.82
CA PHE A 610 10.67 -12.99 11.47
C PHE A 610 11.11 -11.54 11.15
N GLU A 611 10.99 -10.60 12.11
CA GLU A 611 11.49 -9.23 11.90
C GLU A 611 12.99 -9.23 11.61
N VAL A 612 13.77 -9.97 12.40
CA VAL A 612 15.22 -10.10 12.22
C VAL A 612 15.56 -10.80 10.91
N ALA A 613 14.81 -11.84 10.53
CA ALA A 613 15.01 -12.55 9.28
C ALA A 613 14.73 -11.66 8.06
N ASP A 614 13.66 -10.84 8.10
CA ASP A 614 13.35 -9.92 7.01
C ASP A 614 14.40 -8.82 6.85
N VAL A 615 14.93 -8.28 7.97
CA VAL A 615 16.07 -7.34 7.92
C VAL A 615 17.28 -8.00 7.26
N LYS A 616 17.62 -9.24 7.65
CA LYS A 616 18.74 -9.99 7.06
C LYS A 616 18.49 -10.32 5.58
N ALA A 617 17.26 -10.65 5.20
CA ALA A 617 16.89 -10.93 3.82
C ALA A 617 17.11 -9.70 2.93
N TRP A 618 16.55 -8.55 3.33
CA TRP A 618 16.76 -7.29 2.62
C TRP A 618 18.24 -6.87 2.57
N ALA A 619 18.99 -7.07 3.65
CA ALA A 619 20.43 -6.73 3.69
C ALA A 619 21.24 -7.60 2.72
N ASN A 620 21.00 -8.91 2.70
CA ASN A 620 21.68 -9.80 1.76
C ASN A 620 21.30 -9.52 0.31
N MET A 621 20.04 -9.15 0.05
CA MET A 621 19.61 -8.70 -1.27
C MET A 621 20.32 -7.41 -1.68
N GLY A 622 20.48 -6.44 -0.76
CA GLY A 622 21.24 -5.22 -1.02
C GLY A 622 22.71 -5.45 -1.29
N LEU A 623 23.35 -6.38 -0.56
CA LEU A 623 24.74 -6.77 -0.79
C LEU A 623 24.91 -7.56 -2.10
N HIS A 624 23.95 -8.45 -2.42
CA HIS A 624 23.86 -9.06 -3.75
C HIS A 624 23.81 -7.99 -4.84
N PHE A 625 22.94 -6.99 -4.69
CA PHE A 625 22.79 -5.89 -5.64
C PHE A 625 24.09 -5.08 -5.78
N ALA A 626 24.79 -4.77 -4.67
CA ALA A 626 26.06 -4.06 -4.69
C ALA A 626 27.14 -4.84 -5.47
N GLU A 627 27.30 -6.14 -5.19
CA GLU A 627 28.27 -6.99 -5.89
C GLU A 627 27.91 -7.18 -7.37
N LYS A 628 26.60 -7.34 -7.68
CA LYS A 628 26.11 -7.39 -9.05
C LYS A 628 26.43 -6.10 -9.83
N LEU A 629 26.29 -4.92 -9.22
CA LEU A 629 26.65 -3.66 -9.82
C LEU A 629 28.16 -3.55 -10.08
N LYS A 630 29.00 -3.99 -9.14
CA LYS A 630 30.46 -4.07 -9.36
C LYS A 630 30.79 -4.96 -10.55
N GLY A 631 30.15 -6.15 -10.61
CA GLY A 631 30.28 -7.07 -11.73
C GLY A 631 29.82 -6.47 -13.05
N ALA A 632 28.68 -5.74 -13.04
CA ALA A 632 28.13 -5.05 -14.20
C ALA A 632 29.06 -3.95 -14.73
N VAL A 633 29.62 -3.13 -13.84
CA VAL A 633 30.60 -2.07 -14.21
C VAL A 633 31.85 -2.69 -14.80
N ALA A 634 32.42 -3.74 -14.18
CA ALA A 634 33.59 -4.43 -14.67
C ALA A 634 33.35 -5.12 -16.03
N LEU A 635 32.19 -5.78 -16.19
CA LEU A 635 31.79 -6.43 -17.43
C LEU A 635 31.63 -5.43 -18.57
N GLN A 636 30.94 -4.33 -18.32
CA GLN A 636 30.75 -3.28 -19.33
C GLN A 636 32.08 -2.58 -19.66
N THR A 637 32.97 -2.40 -18.67
CA THR A 637 34.32 -1.90 -18.92
C THR A 637 35.12 -2.85 -19.80
N TYR A 638 35.03 -4.17 -19.57
CA TYR A 638 35.65 -5.18 -20.43
C TYR A 638 35.12 -5.11 -21.86
N ARG A 639 33.82 -5.01 -22.04
CA ARG A 639 33.18 -4.91 -23.36
C ARG A 639 33.59 -3.64 -24.11
N THR A 640 33.85 -2.55 -23.40
CA THR A 640 34.19 -1.24 -23.97
C THR A 640 35.69 -1.09 -24.22
N LYS A 641 36.54 -1.53 -23.31
CA LYS A 641 38.00 -1.28 -23.34
C LYS A 641 38.84 -2.56 -23.41
N GLY A 642 38.24 -3.72 -23.23
CA GLY A 642 38.96 -4.98 -23.08
C GLY A 642 39.63 -5.11 -21.71
N GLY A 643 40.71 -5.93 -21.68
CA GLY A 643 41.52 -6.17 -20.46
C GLY A 643 41.06 -7.41 -19.70
N LYS A 644 41.97 -8.39 -19.61
CA LYS A 644 41.70 -9.67 -18.91
C LYS A 644 41.28 -9.47 -17.45
N GLU A 645 41.86 -8.45 -16.79
CA GLU A 645 41.54 -8.12 -15.40
C GLU A 645 40.09 -7.69 -15.22
N ASN A 646 39.55 -6.83 -16.11
CA ASN A 646 38.16 -6.41 -16.07
C ASN A 646 37.20 -7.59 -16.15
N LYS A 647 37.51 -8.58 -17.02
CA LYS A 647 36.70 -9.80 -17.14
C LYS A 647 36.77 -10.65 -15.89
N GLN A 648 37.96 -10.80 -15.32
CA GLN A 648 38.15 -11.56 -14.08
C GLN A 648 37.45 -10.89 -12.89
N ASP A 649 37.51 -9.56 -12.80
CA ASP A 649 36.80 -8.80 -11.77
C ASP A 649 35.29 -8.94 -11.91
N ALA A 650 34.76 -8.89 -13.13
CA ALA A 650 33.33 -9.15 -13.38
C ALA A 650 32.89 -10.50 -12.85
N ILE A 651 33.63 -11.58 -13.22
CA ILE A 651 33.34 -12.93 -12.76
C ILE A 651 33.40 -13.02 -11.23
N ARG A 652 34.46 -12.51 -10.60
CA ARG A 652 34.65 -12.55 -9.17
C ARG A 652 33.52 -11.83 -8.41
N HIS A 653 33.07 -10.64 -8.88
CA HIS A 653 32.00 -9.92 -8.24
C HIS A 653 30.64 -10.62 -8.43
N LEU A 654 30.38 -11.21 -9.58
CA LEU A 654 29.14 -11.98 -9.79
C LEU A 654 29.13 -13.29 -8.97
N GLU A 655 30.29 -13.93 -8.76
CA GLU A 655 30.40 -15.03 -7.81
C GLU A 655 30.13 -14.60 -6.36
N ASN A 656 30.58 -13.41 -5.95
CA ASN A 656 30.23 -12.86 -4.65
C ASN A 656 28.75 -12.51 -4.54
N ALA A 657 28.15 -11.94 -5.60
CA ALA A 657 26.72 -11.68 -5.66
C ALA A 657 25.90 -12.98 -5.46
N LEU A 658 26.33 -14.08 -6.06
CA LEU A 658 25.69 -15.38 -5.86
C LEU A 658 25.79 -15.87 -4.40
N LYS A 659 26.91 -15.65 -3.71
CA LYS A 659 27.06 -16.02 -2.27
C LYS A 659 26.04 -15.28 -1.40
N TYR A 660 25.84 -13.95 -1.61
CA TYR A 660 24.81 -13.21 -0.89
C TYR A 660 23.40 -13.70 -1.21
N TRP A 661 23.16 -14.12 -2.45
CA TRP A 661 21.88 -14.76 -2.81
C TRP A 661 21.69 -16.11 -2.11
N ASP A 662 22.75 -16.90 -1.97
CA ASP A 662 22.71 -18.17 -1.23
C ASP A 662 22.37 -17.94 0.26
N GLU A 663 22.92 -16.90 0.89
CA GLU A 663 22.54 -16.49 2.25
C GLU A 663 21.07 -16.06 2.32
N LEU A 664 20.61 -15.27 1.35
CA LEU A 664 19.19 -14.89 1.23
C LEU A 664 18.28 -16.13 1.13
N VAL A 665 18.65 -17.10 0.29
CA VAL A 665 17.93 -18.39 0.15
C VAL A 665 17.91 -19.16 1.46
N SER A 666 19.03 -19.22 2.17
CA SER A 666 19.13 -19.90 3.47
C SER A 666 18.16 -19.31 4.49
N ILE A 667 18.14 -17.97 4.61
CA ILE A 667 17.27 -17.24 5.55
C ILE A 667 15.79 -17.46 5.18
N THR A 668 15.45 -17.23 3.92
CA THR A 668 14.05 -17.25 3.48
C THR A 668 13.47 -18.67 3.44
N SER A 669 14.27 -19.68 3.07
CA SER A 669 13.85 -21.07 3.09
C SER A 669 13.57 -21.62 4.49
N ALA A 670 14.09 -20.97 5.53
CA ALA A 670 13.78 -21.36 6.90
C ALA A 670 12.36 -21.00 7.32
N ILE A 671 11.78 -19.91 6.76
CA ILE A 671 10.55 -19.31 7.28
C ILE A 671 9.43 -19.17 6.23
N TYR A 672 9.75 -19.11 4.95
CA TYR A 672 8.78 -18.87 3.89
C TYR A 672 8.53 -20.10 3.02
N ASN A 673 7.30 -20.21 2.54
CA ASN A 673 6.88 -21.16 1.53
C ASN A 673 7.22 -20.67 0.12
N GLU A 674 7.25 -21.59 -0.83
CA GLU A 674 7.01 -21.23 -2.22
C GLU A 674 5.58 -20.71 -2.34
N MET A 675 5.40 -19.55 -3.00
CA MET A 675 4.13 -18.84 -3.02
C MET A 675 3.71 -18.48 -4.45
N PRO A 676 2.39 -18.47 -4.75
CA PRO A 676 1.90 -17.97 -6.01
C PRO A 676 2.20 -16.47 -6.13
N LEU A 677 2.60 -16.03 -7.34
CA LEU A 677 2.74 -14.61 -7.65
C LEU A 677 1.41 -14.03 -8.14
N VAL A 678 1.07 -12.89 -7.60
CA VAL A 678 -0.16 -12.16 -7.89
C VAL A 678 -0.05 -11.28 -9.14
N HIS A 679 1.17 -10.91 -9.50
CA HIS A 679 1.44 -9.73 -10.31
C HIS A 679 1.16 -9.88 -11.79
N TYR A 680 0.95 -11.09 -12.31
CA TYR A 680 0.99 -11.32 -13.74
C TYR A 680 -0.27 -12.00 -14.24
N SER A 681 -1.10 -11.24 -14.90
CA SER A 681 -2.30 -11.70 -15.56
C SER A 681 -2.28 -11.30 -17.05
N GLU A 682 -3.34 -11.69 -17.76
CA GLU A 682 -3.52 -11.51 -19.19
C GLU A 682 -3.42 -10.08 -19.73
N GLN A 683 -3.47 -9.07 -18.91
CA GLN A 683 -3.44 -7.71 -19.38
C GLN A 683 -2.08 -7.35 -20.00
N ASN A 684 -2.10 -6.60 -21.08
CA ASN A 684 -0.92 -6.08 -21.79
C ASN A 684 -0.14 -7.09 -22.63
N GLY A 685 -0.79 -8.14 -23.12
CA GLY A 685 -0.17 -9.12 -24.00
C GLY A 685 0.74 -10.14 -23.29
N VAL A 686 0.73 -10.15 -21.96
CA VAL A 686 1.31 -11.23 -21.16
C VAL A 686 0.36 -12.41 -21.21
N ARG A 687 0.83 -13.59 -21.60
CA ARG A 687 -0.01 -14.78 -21.70
C ARG A 687 -0.45 -15.23 -20.31
N SER A 688 -1.76 -15.26 -20.12
CA SER A 688 -2.43 -15.57 -18.87
C SER A 688 -2.08 -16.91 -18.28
N GLU A 689 -2.15 -17.96 -19.07
CA GLU A 689 -2.02 -19.32 -18.58
C GLU A 689 -0.65 -19.61 -17.97
N GLU A 690 0.45 -19.13 -18.58
CA GLU A 690 1.79 -19.29 -18.01
C GLU A 690 1.99 -18.47 -16.74
N ASN A 691 1.37 -17.30 -16.62
CA ASN A 691 1.56 -16.39 -15.50
C ASN A 691 0.56 -16.63 -14.36
N LYS A 692 -0.61 -17.21 -14.65
CA LYS A 692 -1.64 -17.54 -13.67
C LYS A 692 -1.12 -18.48 -12.57
N HIS A 693 -0.29 -19.45 -12.95
CA HIS A 693 0.30 -20.43 -12.06
C HIS A 693 1.76 -20.15 -11.69
N LEU A 694 2.22 -18.93 -11.93
CA LEU A 694 3.59 -18.56 -11.60
C LEU A 694 3.80 -18.55 -10.10
N THR A 695 4.80 -19.30 -9.64
CA THR A 695 5.18 -19.35 -8.24
C THR A 695 6.56 -18.75 -8.01
N PHE A 696 6.76 -18.20 -6.83
CA PHE A 696 7.99 -17.55 -6.42
C PHE A 696 8.56 -18.13 -5.13
N HIS A 697 9.86 -18.28 -5.11
CA HIS A 697 10.72 -18.37 -3.93
C HIS A 697 12.15 -18.02 -4.36
N TRP A 698 12.91 -17.36 -3.52
CA TRP A 698 14.30 -16.98 -3.83
C TRP A 698 15.17 -18.16 -4.28
N LYS A 699 14.92 -19.37 -3.74
CA LYS A 699 15.57 -20.61 -4.15
C LYS A 699 15.34 -20.94 -5.62
N LYS A 700 14.16 -20.63 -6.17
CA LYS A 700 13.82 -20.90 -7.58
C LYS A 700 14.58 -19.99 -8.52
N ILE A 701 14.90 -18.77 -8.08
CA ILE A 701 15.62 -17.77 -8.88
C ILE A 701 17.14 -18.00 -8.88
N ARG A 702 17.66 -18.75 -7.91
CA ARG A 702 19.11 -19.01 -7.77
C ARG A 702 19.81 -19.47 -9.07
N PRO A 703 19.25 -20.38 -9.89
CA PRO A 703 19.85 -20.77 -11.17
C PRO A 703 20.05 -19.59 -12.13
N ASP A 704 19.11 -18.64 -12.14
CA ASP A 704 19.18 -17.47 -13.00
C ASP A 704 20.23 -16.46 -12.49
N VAL A 705 20.38 -16.33 -11.18
CA VAL A 705 21.48 -15.56 -10.57
C VAL A 705 22.84 -16.15 -10.99
N ALA A 706 22.98 -17.46 -11.01
CA ALA A 706 24.22 -18.12 -11.44
C ALA A 706 24.54 -17.92 -12.93
N LYS A 707 23.52 -17.72 -13.78
CA LYS A 707 23.73 -17.42 -15.22
C LYS A 707 24.48 -16.11 -15.47
N ASP A 708 24.43 -15.14 -14.56
CA ASP A 708 25.21 -13.90 -14.68
C ASP A 708 26.71 -14.18 -14.77
N ILE A 709 27.21 -15.17 -14.06
CA ILE A 709 28.62 -15.61 -14.09
C ILE A 709 28.96 -16.15 -15.48
N GLU A 710 28.07 -16.94 -16.07
CA GLU A 710 28.28 -17.49 -17.42
C GLU A 710 28.21 -16.38 -18.49
N ILE A 711 27.34 -15.37 -18.32
CA ILE A 711 27.33 -14.18 -19.18
C ILE A 711 28.70 -13.49 -19.16
N ALA A 712 29.29 -13.31 -17.98
CA ALA A 712 30.61 -12.71 -17.86
C ALA A 712 31.74 -13.57 -18.44
N LYS A 713 31.70 -14.90 -18.23
CA LYS A 713 32.68 -15.86 -18.79
C LYS A 713 32.66 -15.87 -20.32
N ASN A 714 31.46 -15.79 -20.91
CA ASN A 714 31.27 -15.86 -22.36
C ASN A 714 31.35 -14.48 -23.05
N ALA A 715 31.49 -13.40 -22.29
CA ALA A 715 31.62 -12.07 -22.85
C ALA A 715 32.84 -11.93 -23.76
N THR A 716 32.67 -11.25 -24.88
CA THR A 716 33.71 -10.92 -25.84
C THR A 716 33.98 -9.43 -25.85
N PHE A 717 35.23 -9.06 -26.17
CA PHE A 717 35.62 -7.70 -26.48
C PHE A 717 35.69 -7.55 -28.00
N GLU A 718 34.76 -6.80 -28.58
CA GLU A 718 34.80 -6.44 -29.98
C GLU A 718 35.66 -5.19 -30.17
N ARG A 719 36.83 -5.32 -30.78
CA ARG A 719 37.59 -4.14 -31.22
C ARG A 719 36.77 -3.41 -32.28
N GLU A 720 36.51 -2.12 -32.10
CA GLU A 720 36.01 -1.28 -33.21
C GLU A 720 36.97 -1.43 -34.40
N GLY A 721 36.56 -2.12 -35.44
CA GLY A 721 37.35 -2.35 -36.65
C GLY A 721 37.06 -3.64 -37.41
N THR A 722 36.23 -4.53 -36.89
CA THR A 722 35.87 -5.79 -37.60
C THR A 722 34.38 -5.84 -37.98
N ARG A 723 33.77 -4.72 -38.34
CA ARG A 723 32.59 -4.75 -39.20
C ARG A 723 33.10 -4.92 -40.65
N ASN A 724 33.35 -6.15 -41.02
CA ASN A 724 33.48 -6.49 -42.42
C ASN A 724 32.15 -6.19 -43.12
N ASN A 725 32.26 -5.48 -44.24
CA ASN A 725 31.26 -5.03 -45.20
C ASN A 725 30.12 -6.02 -45.48
#